data_5970a3118996496be00b65a698e7e189
#
_entry.id   5970a3118996496be00b65a698e7e189
#
_cell.length_a   1.000
_cell.length_b   1.000
_cell.length_c   1.000
_cell.angle_alpha   90.00
_cell.angle_beta   90.00
_cell.angle_gamma   90.00
#
_symmetry.space_group_name_H-M   'P 1'
#
loop_
_entity.id
_entity.type
_entity.pdbx_description
1 polymer ?
#
loop_
_entity_poly.entity_id
_entity_poly.type
_entity_poly.pdbx_seq_one_letter_code
_entity_poly.pdbx_strand_id
1 'polypeptide(L)'
;MKRTFLTAFALLSLFNATVKADEVPNSTDDKKVVKHLNLEEVEINASRVNAKLKDLPQKIEVITQRTIEASPAVDVAGLLKRSASIDILQYPGVQATVSMRGFTPSPSVKYTVILVDGKPAGTENIASINLQNVERVEILKGPFSAQYGSAAMAGVVNIVTKNSTGELSGRFDTEYGSFNTSKLNLGLGGAVSERMDFDLGFAFNNQGKDYKTGNRNLYDEKYAKSILDESTYGERMENTKFTTYNLNTRLGIKLAEEWKINLNGGYYRGDDIETPGNFWHTEGMDSKDIERFTTGFDVVGKIKNHSIKFSPFYSNEENKTIDVGSDGYGDFESVYKNYGFQLTDSYQIGKHNLAFGLDNKTEKYESTNFDTSGNVEAPYQPDYKNIATGLYAQLQFKLLNDKLNLMLGARGDHIKFKLEADDLLGNEKKNEDYRVFTKNIGVKYNLIGGLSAHASWGDAFLAPKAYQVVGEYTRGTSKTVGNPDLNPEKSNTTDFGLAYNNYRKGINFDLTYFNTHHKDKIIRSSLPDYSRTYVNALSSDMDGLELSASYDFGALKDYDYSLRLYVNYTHLIDATVKYKDAQGNQLEGEMRYVRDNTASFGIEFDNLKGFSTRLNGRYIGHRYENNYMFVYLPPTYKKQNIIHNGREVRPEFFNHELLRHPVSYVFDYSASYSFNENYTVGFSISNLLDENYTEKDGYNMPGRAFMAKFSYQF
;
A
#
# COMPACT_ATOMS: atom_id res chain seq x y z
N MET A 1 1.62 -9.03 34.25
CA MET A 1 0.59 -9.14 33.18
C MET A 1 -0.81 -9.64 33.59
N LYS A 2 -1.07 -10.12 34.81
CA LYS A 2 -2.44 -10.60 35.25
C LYS A 2 -3.33 -9.54 35.91
N ARG A 3 -2.93 -8.28 36.05
CA ARG A 3 -3.70 -7.22 36.72
C ARG A 3 -4.28 -6.14 35.81
N THR A 4 -3.92 -6.09 34.54
CA THR A 4 -4.34 -5.02 33.60
C THR A 4 -5.63 -5.34 32.84
N PHE A 5 -6.06 -6.59 32.81
CA PHE A 5 -7.28 -7.02 32.08
C PHE A 5 -8.60 -6.72 32.84
N LEU A 6 -8.55 -6.52 34.15
CA LEU A 6 -9.78 -6.26 34.95
C LEU A 6 -10.20 -4.78 34.95
N THR A 7 -9.33 -3.86 34.56
CA THR A 7 -9.65 -2.41 34.60
C THR A 7 -10.40 -1.93 33.35
N ALA A 8 -10.28 -2.61 32.24
CA ALA A 8 -11.00 -2.27 31.00
C ALA A 8 -12.49 -2.65 31.08
N PHE A 9 -12.87 -3.65 31.84
CA PHE A 9 -14.28 -4.07 32.03
C PHE A 9 -15.05 -3.16 32.97
N ALA A 10 -14.37 -2.43 33.87
CA ALA A 10 -15.00 -1.54 34.82
C ALA A 10 -15.40 -0.17 34.24
N LEU A 11 -14.84 0.24 33.09
CA LEU A 11 -15.18 1.50 32.42
C LEU A 11 -16.45 1.39 31.56
N LEU A 12 -16.86 0.19 31.16
CA LEU A 12 -18.11 -0.02 30.40
C LEU A 12 -19.38 0.01 31.27
N SER A 13 -19.25 -0.10 32.59
CA SER A 13 -20.41 -0.09 33.51
C SER A 13 -20.84 1.28 33.98
N LEU A 14 -20.15 2.37 33.63
CA LEU A 14 -20.43 3.71 34.05
C LEU A 14 -21.26 4.57 33.07
N PHE A 15 -21.63 4.00 31.91
CA PHE A 15 -22.41 4.73 30.88
C PHE A 15 -23.90 4.31 30.80
N ASN A 16 -24.51 3.80 31.86
CA ASN A 16 -25.95 3.64 31.93
C ASN A 16 -26.61 4.97 32.44
N ALA A 17 -26.46 6.05 31.69
CA ALA A 17 -27.27 7.22 31.85
C ALA A 17 -28.46 7.17 30.89
N THR A 18 -29.63 6.90 31.42
CA THR A 18 -30.92 6.90 30.72
C THR A 18 -31.19 8.26 30.08
N VAL A 19 -31.01 8.36 28.78
CA VAL A 19 -31.59 9.42 27.96
C VAL A 19 -33.01 8.97 27.57
N LYS A 20 -34.02 9.67 28.02
CA LYS A 20 -35.39 9.51 27.55
C LYS A 20 -35.47 9.97 26.11
N ALA A 21 -35.82 9.06 25.19
CA ALA A 21 -36.18 9.37 23.84
C ALA A 21 -37.59 9.98 23.80
N ASP A 22 -37.73 11.13 23.21
CA ASP A 22 -39.02 11.65 22.78
C ASP A 22 -39.47 10.92 21.51
N GLU A 23 -40.70 10.41 21.55
CA GLU A 23 -41.32 9.64 20.48
C GLU A 23 -41.48 10.50 19.20
N VAL A 24 -40.84 10.08 18.13
CA VAL A 24 -41.09 10.53 16.74
C VAL A 24 -42.08 9.56 16.09
N PRO A 25 -43.13 10.03 15.38
CA PRO A 25 -44.20 9.16 14.91
C PRO A 25 -43.75 8.18 13.84
N ASN A 26 -44.11 6.89 14.02
CA ASN A 26 -43.96 5.77 13.08
C ASN A 26 -44.59 6.10 11.72
N SER A 27 -43.78 6.18 10.68
CA SER A 27 -44.20 5.94 9.30
C SER A 27 -43.71 4.57 8.88
N THR A 28 -44.60 3.58 8.98
CA THR A 28 -44.47 2.25 8.41
C THR A 28 -44.56 2.35 6.89
N ASP A 29 -43.43 2.37 6.19
CA ASP A 29 -43.22 1.84 4.84
C ASP A 29 -41.80 2.17 4.32
N ASP A 30 -40.78 1.96 5.12
CA ASP A 30 -39.41 1.89 4.61
C ASP A 30 -39.05 0.40 4.43
N LYS A 31 -39.35 -0.12 3.24
CA LYS A 31 -38.66 -1.28 2.70
C LYS A 31 -37.15 -0.97 2.81
N LYS A 32 -36.41 -1.78 3.55
CA LYS A 32 -34.95 -1.77 3.60
C LYS A 32 -34.41 -1.80 2.16
N VAL A 33 -34.26 -0.64 1.56
CA VAL A 33 -33.45 -0.50 0.35
C VAL A 33 -32.05 -0.72 0.84
N VAL A 34 -31.54 -1.93 0.66
CA VAL A 34 -30.11 -2.20 0.76
C VAL A 34 -29.47 -1.18 -0.15
N LYS A 35 -28.86 -0.14 0.43
CA LYS A 35 -28.14 0.87 -0.30
C LYS A 35 -26.95 0.18 -0.96
N HIS A 36 -27.17 -0.36 -2.15
CA HIS A 36 -26.04 -0.65 -3.05
C HIS A 36 -25.33 0.67 -3.25
N LEU A 37 -24.15 0.78 -2.65
CA LEU A 37 -23.33 1.96 -2.86
C LEU A 37 -23.07 2.02 -4.37
N ASN A 38 -23.67 3.00 -5.02
CA ASN A 38 -23.35 3.28 -6.40
C ASN A 38 -21.94 3.89 -6.42
N LEU A 39 -20.93 3.05 -6.64
CA LEU A 39 -19.53 3.47 -6.62
C LEU A 39 -19.24 4.63 -7.57
N GLU A 40 -20.02 4.77 -8.62
CA GLU A 40 -19.89 5.89 -9.58
C GLU A 40 -20.19 7.25 -8.95
N GLU A 41 -20.99 7.31 -7.88
CA GLU A 41 -21.34 8.54 -7.17
C GLU A 41 -20.38 8.87 -6.01
N VAL A 42 -19.41 7.99 -5.73
CA VAL A 42 -18.40 8.23 -4.68
C VAL A 42 -17.47 9.37 -5.09
N GLU A 43 -17.33 10.36 -4.24
CA GLU A 43 -16.33 11.40 -4.40
C GLU A 43 -14.94 10.85 -4.04
N ILE A 44 -13.98 11.05 -4.94
CA ILE A 44 -12.61 10.57 -4.77
C ILE A 44 -11.78 11.66 -4.09
N ASN A 45 -11.44 11.43 -2.83
CA ASN A 45 -10.68 12.38 -2.01
C ASN A 45 -9.28 12.65 -2.60
N ALA A 46 -8.68 11.63 -3.20
CA ALA A 46 -7.37 11.75 -3.83
C ALA A 46 -7.40 12.45 -5.19
N SER A 47 -8.54 12.87 -5.73
CA SER A 47 -8.59 13.56 -7.04
C SER A 47 -8.19 15.04 -6.99
N ARG A 48 -8.11 15.65 -5.80
CA ARG A 48 -7.85 17.09 -5.58
C ARG A 48 -8.90 18.05 -6.17
N VAL A 49 -9.91 17.57 -6.89
CA VAL A 49 -10.95 18.36 -7.56
C VAL A 49 -12.37 18.04 -7.12
N ASN A 50 -12.57 17.37 -5.98
CA ASN A 50 -13.91 16.98 -5.49
C ASN A 50 -14.76 16.33 -6.60
N ALA A 51 -14.17 15.40 -7.36
CA ALA A 51 -14.82 14.77 -8.50
C ALA A 51 -15.35 13.38 -8.14
N LYS A 52 -16.50 13.05 -8.69
CA LYS A 52 -17.07 11.70 -8.57
C LYS A 52 -16.30 10.72 -9.44
N LEU A 53 -16.23 9.45 -9.01
CA LEU A 53 -15.53 8.40 -9.76
C LEU A 53 -15.99 8.31 -11.22
N LYS A 54 -17.30 8.44 -11.48
CA LYS A 54 -17.86 8.41 -12.84
C LYS A 54 -17.32 9.50 -13.78
N ASP A 55 -16.82 10.61 -13.22
CA ASP A 55 -16.38 11.78 -13.97
C ASP A 55 -14.85 11.79 -14.19
N LEU A 56 -14.13 10.88 -13.55
CA LEU A 56 -12.66 10.82 -13.63
C LEU A 56 -12.22 9.95 -14.82
N PRO A 57 -11.30 10.45 -15.66
CA PRO A 57 -10.80 9.71 -16.81
C PRO A 57 -9.68 8.70 -16.47
N GLN A 58 -9.02 8.85 -15.34
CA GLN A 58 -7.96 7.94 -14.90
C GLN A 58 -8.56 6.64 -14.33
N LYS A 59 -7.79 5.55 -14.43
CA LYS A 59 -8.16 4.27 -13.80
C LYS A 59 -8.08 4.39 -12.28
N ILE A 60 -9.23 4.31 -11.63
CA ILE A 60 -9.36 4.36 -10.16
C ILE A 60 -10.16 3.15 -9.68
N GLU A 61 -9.64 2.47 -8.70
CA GLU A 61 -10.31 1.38 -8.00
C GLU A 61 -10.67 1.82 -6.57
N VAL A 62 -11.85 1.48 -6.11
CA VAL A 62 -12.32 1.78 -4.75
C VAL A 62 -12.65 0.48 -4.04
N ILE A 63 -11.93 0.18 -2.96
CA ILE A 63 -12.26 -0.91 -2.06
C ILE A 63 -13.16 -0.35 -0.97
N THR A 64 -14.40 -0.79 -0.92
CA THR A 64 -15.43 -0.27 -0.01
C THR A 64 -15.30 -0.83 1.40
N GLN A 65 -15.92 -0.16 2.38
CA GLN A 65 -16.01 -0.63 3.76
C GLN A 65 -16.58 -2.07 3.83
N ARG A 66 -17.64 -2.38 3.09
CA ARG A 66 -18.22 -3.74 3.03
C ARG A 66 -17.19 -4.78 2.59
N THR A 67 -16.36 -4.47 1.60
CA THR A 67 -15.27 -5.36 1.14
C THR A 67 -14.19 -5.50 2.19
N ILE A 68 -13.82 -4.41 2.88
CA ILE A 68 -12.83 -4.40 3.97
C ILE A 68 -13.31 -5.29 5.12
N GLU A 69 -14.51 -5.07 5.63
CA GLU A 69 -15.09 -5.79 6.77
C GLU A 69 -15.25 -7.30 6.54
N ALA A 70 -15.50 -7.66 5.30
CA ALA A 70 -15.67 -9.05 4.89
C ALA A 70 -14.36 -9.73 4.48
N SER A 71 -13.25 -8.96 4.39
CA SER A 71 -11.92 -9.47 4.10
C SER A 71 -11.28 -10.08 5.35
N PRO A 72 -10.55 -11.20 5.27
CA PRO A 72 -9.69 -11.66 6.36
C PRO A 72 -8.40 -10.84 6.50
N ALA A 73 -8.18 -9.83 5.65
CA ALA A 73 -7.01 -8.94 5.73
C ALA A 73 -7.00 -8.16 7.05
N VAL A 74 -5.82 -8.03 7.66
CA VAL A 74 -5.60 -7.29 8.91
C VAL A 74 -5.06 -5.89 8.67
N ASP A 75 -4.41 -5.69 7.52
CA ASP A 75 -3.70 -4.50 7.14
C ASP A 75 -3.94 -4.15 5.66
N VAL A 76 -3.44 -3.00 5.27
CA VAL A 76 -3.57 -2.52 3.89
C VAL A 76 -2.85 -3.44 2.90
N ALA A 77 -1.71 -4.05 3.26
CA ALA A 77 -1.00 -4.97 2.37
C ALA A 77 -1.86 -6.19 2.01
N GLY A 78 -2.46 -6.85 3.01
CA GLY A 78 -3.37 -7.98 2.83
C GLY A 78 -4.61 -7.62 2.00
N LEU A 79 -5.13 -6.39 2.18
CA LEU A 79 -6.27 -5.90 1.42
C LEU A 79 -5.92 -5.66 -0.06
N LEU A 80 -4.80 -4.99 -0.33
CA LEU A 80 -4.38 -4.63 -1.69
C LEU A 80 -4.01 -5.83 -2.56
N LYS A 81 -3.60 -6.95 -1.98
CA LYS A 81 -3.35 -8.21 -2.71
C LYS A 81 -4.55 -8.71 -3.53
N ARG A 82 -5.72 -8.15 -3.32
CA ARG A 82 -6.98 -8.51 -4.01
C ARG A 82 -7.33 -7.57 -5.16
N SER A 83 -6.55 -6.53 -5.36
CA SER A 83 -6.70 -5.57 -6.46
C SER A 83 -5.93 -5.99 -7.69
N ALA A 84 -6.39 -5.57 -8.87
CA ALA A 84 -5.65 -5.76 -10.12
C ALA A 84 -4.41 -4.85 -10.17
N SER A 85 -3.37 -5.30 -10.87
CA SER A 85 -2.14 -4.51 -11.16
C SER A 85 -1.38 -4.02 -9.94
N ILE A 86 -1.54 -4.69 -8.82
CA ILE A 86 -0.80 -4.36 -7.60
C ILE A 86 0.19 -5.46 -7.29
N ASP A 87 1.45 -5.06 -7.22
CA ASP A 87 2.55 -5.90 -6.77
C ASP A 87 2.90 -5.55 -5.33
N ILE A 88 2.80 -6.55 -4.46
CA ILE A 88 3.19 -6.45 -3.06
C ILE A 88 4.47 -7.26 -2.87
N LEU A 89 5.50 -6.61 -2.37
CA LEU A 89 6.68 -7.27 -1.83
C LEU A 89 6.50 -7.32 -0.31
N GLN A 90 6.23 -8.50 0.22
CA GLN A 90 6.03 -8.72 1.66
C GLN A 90 7.08 -9.68 2.21
N TYR A 91 7.61 -9.30 3.35
CA TYR A 91 8.42 -10.16 4.20
C TYR A 91 7.54 -10.74 5.32
N PRO A 92 7.95 -11.84 5.95
CA PRO A 92 7.36 -12.27 7.20
C PRO A 92 7.37 -11.16 8.26
N GLY A 93 6.43 -11.21 9.19
CA GLY A 93 6.23 -10.14 10.15
C GLY A 93 5.43 -8.97 9.56
N VAL A 94 5.74 -7.75 9.96
CA VAL A 94 4.99 -6.55 9.60
C VAL A 94 5.82 -5.67 8.68
N GLN A 95 6.11 -6.16 7.50
CA GLN A 95 6.84 -5.38 6.49
C GLN A 95 6.33 -5.68 5.08
N ALA A 96 5.82 -4.66 4.39
CA ALA A 96 5.39 -4.76 3.00
C ALA A 96 5.52 -3.43 2.25
N THR A 97 5.86 -3.51 0.98
CA THR A 97 5.87 -2.38 0.05
C THR A 97 4.96 -2.67 -1.13
N VAL A 98 4.46 -1.61 -1.76
CA VAL A 98 3.53 -1.70 -2.89
C VAL A 98 4.08 -1.00 -4.12
N SER A 99 3.80 -1.57 -5.27
CA SER A 99 3.96 -0.92 -6.57
C SER A 99 2.87 -1.37 -7.53
N MET A 100 2.81 -0.77 -8.71
CA MET A 100 1.75 -0.99 -9.70
C MET A 100 2.34 -0.99 -11.11
N ARG A 101 1.67 -1.72 -12.05
CA ARG A 101 1.90 -1.61 -13.50
C ARG A 101 3.35 -1.83 -13.93
N GLY A 102 4.02 -2.81 -13.33
CA GLY A 102 5.39 -3.16 -13.70
C GLY A 102 6.48 -2.32 -13.04
N PHE A 103 6.16 -1.28 -12.27
CA PHE A 103 7.16 -0.64 -11.42
C PHE A 103 7.62 -1.61 -10.33
N THR A 104 8.92 -1.71 -10.14
CA THR A 104 9.50 -2.63 -9.15
C THR A 104 9.12 -2.24 -7.72
N PRO A 105 8.43 -3.09 -6.94
CA PRO A 105 8.25 -2.85 -5.52
C PRO A 105 9.59 -2.97 -4.79
N SER A 106 9.94 -2.00 -3.96
CA SER A 106 11.22 -1.99 -3.25
C SER A 106 11.12 -1.18 -1.96
N PRO A 107 11.74 -1.62 -0.87
CA PRO A 107 11.88 -0.81 0.33
C PRO A 107 12.74 0.45 0.11
N SER A 108 13.65 0.41 -0.86
CA SER A 108 14.62 1.47 -1.11
C SER A 108 14.17 2.49 -2.15
N VAL A 109 13.28 2.11 -3.09
CA VAL A 109 12.83 2.98 -4.19
C VAL A 109 11.30 2.98 -4.22
N LYS A 110 10.71 4.16 -4.19
CA LYS A 110 9.28 4.36 -3.98
C LYS A 110 8.65 4.99 -5.21
N TYR A 111 7.80 4.24 -5.89
CA TYR A 111 7.08 4.71 -7.07
C TYR A 111 5.59 4.95 -6.81
N THR A 112 5.10 4.58 -5.61
CA THR A 112 3.70 4.71 -5.20
C THR A 112 3.63 5.58 -3.94
N VAL A 113 2.75 6.57 -3.94
CA VAL A 113 2.49 7.43 -2.78
C VAL A 113 1.41 6.81 -1.90
N ILE A 114 1.66 6.75 -0.59
CA ILE A 114 0.72 6.25 0.41
C ILE A 114 0.17 7.43 1.21
N LEU A 115 -1.15 7.55 1.23
CA LEU A 115 -1.86 8.65 1.89
C LEU A 115 -2.87 8.11 2.91
N VAL A 116 -3.14 8.92 3.94
CA VAL A 116 -4.29 8.81 4.83
C VAL A 116 -5.06 10.14 4.77
N ASP A 117 -6.31 10.09 4.34
CA ASP A 117 -7.18 11.27 4.13
C ASP A 117 -6.54 12.35 3.24
N GLY A 118 -5.79 11.90 2.21
CA GLY A 118 -5.08 12.76 1.27
C GLY A 118 -3.75 13.34 1.77
N LYS A 119 -3.33 13.06 2.99
CA LYS A 119 -2.05 13.47 3.59
C LYS A 119 -1.06 12.30 3.57
N PRO A 120 0.27 12.52 3.52
CA PRO A 120 1.26 11.45 3.63
C PRO A 120 1.01 10.57 4.86
N ALA A 121 1.03 9.25 4.69
CA ALA A 121 0.72 8.29 5.75
C ALA A 121 1.76 8.26 6.89
N GLY A 122 2.92 8.90 6.70
CA GLY A 122 4.01 8.89 7.67
C GLY A 122 4.82 7.59 7.67
N THR A 123 4.47 6.66 6.82
CA THR A 123 5.19 5.40 6.60
C THR A 123 5.05 4.96 5.17
N GLU A 124 5.97 4.15 4.74
CA GLU A 124 5.93 3.44 3.45
C GLU A 124 5.64 1.94 3.63
N ASN A 125 5.65 1.49 4.88
CA ASN A 125 5.33 0.12 5.23
C ASN A 125 3.81 -0.06 5.34
N ILE A 126 3.19 -0.52 4.25
CA ILE A 126 1.73 -0.70 4.18
C ILE A 126 1.19 -1.83 5.08
N ALA A 127 2.05 -2.75 5.56
CA ALA A 127 1.67 -3.75 6.55
C ALA A 127 1.53 -3.16 7.98
N SER A 128 2.08 -1.97 8.24
CA SER A 128 1.90 -1.25 9.50
C SER A 128 0.67 -0.33 9.52
N ILE A 129 -0.15 -0.33 8.46
CA ILE A 129 -1.40 0.44 8.39
C ILE A 129 -2.58 -0.51 8.58
N ASN A 130 -3.22 -0.40 9.74
CA ASN A 130 -4.36 -1.23 10.12
C ASN A 130 -5.65 -0.78 9.39
N LEU A 131 -6.60 -1.69 9.22
CA LEU A 131 -7.89 -1.44 8.57
C LEU A 131 -8.97 -0.95 9.54
N GLN A 132 -8.68 -0.84 10.83
CA GLN A 132 -9.61 -0.29 11.82
C GLN A 132 -9.86 1.20 11.54
N ASN A 133 -11.12 1.59 11.58
CA ASN A 133 -11.57 2.95 11.28
C ASN A 133 -11.37 3.38 9.80
N VAL A 134 -11.14 2.43 8.88
CA VAL A 134 -11.07 2.71 7.45
C VAL A 134 -12.49 2.61 6.85
N GLU A 135 -12.90 3.64 6.11
CA GLU A 135 -14.14 3.68 5.35
C GLU A 135 -13.97 3.04 3.97
N ARG A 136 -12.89 3.40 3.28
CA ARG A 136 -12.55 2.88 1.96
C ARG A 136 -11.08 3.06 1.64
N VAL A 137 -10.59 2.35 0.63
CA VAL A 137 -9.27 2.57 0.04
C VAL A 137 -9.43 2.94 -1.42
N GLU A 138 -8.87 4.09 -1.81
CA GLU A 138 -8.85 4.61 -3.17
C GLU A 138 -7.48 4.31 -3.80
N ILE A 139 -7.47 3.61 -4.93
CA ILE A 139 -6.27 3.20 -5.64
C ILE A 139 -6.27 3.88 -7.00
N LEU A 140 -5.40 4.86 -7.16
CA LEU A 140 -5.24 5.65 -8.38
C LEU A 140 -4.04 5.10 -9.13
N LYS A 141 -4.27 4.54 -10.32
CA LYS A 141 -3.24 3.87 -11.11
C LYS A 141 -2.71 4.77 -12.22
N GLY A 142 -1.37 4.83 -12.35
CA GLY A 142 -0.68 5.65 -13.35
C GLY A 142 -0.03 6.91 -12.81
N PRO A 143 0.29 7.89 -13.66
CA PRO A 143 1.10 9.06 -13.30
C PRO A 143 0.27 10.13 -12.59
N PHE A 144 0.53 10.34 -11.31
CA PHE A 144 -0.13 11.35 -10.48
C PHE A 144 0.81 12.45 -9.95
N SER A 145 2.03 12.59 -10.53
CA SER A 145 2.96 13.63 -10.07
C SER A 145 2.46 15.05 -10.31
N ALA A 146 1.58 15.28 -11.28
CA ALA A 146 0.90 16.57 -11.48
C ALA A 146 -0.02 16.96 -10.32
N GLN A 147 -0.34 16.03 -9.39
CA GLN A 147 -1.15 16.31 -8.20
C GLN A 147 -0.35 16.13 -6.89
N TYR A 148 0.58 15.17 -6.85
CA TYR A 148 1.26 14.75 -5.63
C TYR A 148 2.77 14.96 -5.63
N GLY A 149 3.35 15.41 -6.77
CA GLY A 149 4.79 15.62 -6.90
C GLY A 149 5.58 14.32 -7.03
N SER A 150 6.77 14.29 -6.43
CA SER A 150 7.68 13.14 -6.50
C SER A 150 7.06 11.85 -5.95
N ALA A 151 7.48 10.71 -6.52
CA ALA A 151 7.12 9.34 -6.14
C ALA A 151 5.72 8.85 -6.58
N ALA A 152 4.91 9.66 -7.27
CA ALA A 152 3.62 9.25 -7.80
C ALA A 152 3.72 8.75 -9.26
N MET A 153 4.72 7.91 -9.57
CA MET A 153 4.96 7.40 -10.93
C MET A 153 4.07 6.18 -11.24
N ALA A 154 3.97 5.24 -10.30
CA ALA A 154 3.13 4.04 -10.43
C ALA A 154 1.67 4.33 -10.04
N GLY A 155 1.46 5.20 -9.06
CA GLY A 155 0.14 5.58 -8.59
C GLY A 155 0.09 6.10 -7.17
N VAL A 156 -1.13 6.12 -6.64
CA VAL A 156 -1.42 6.59 -5.27
C VAL A 156 -2.36 5.60 -4.59
N VAL A 157 -2.10 5.25 -3.35
CA VAL A 157 -3.02 4.54 -2.46
C VAL A 157 -3.45 5.49 -1.36
N ASN A 158 -4.73 5.83 -1.32
CA ASN A 158 -5.30 6.72 -0.31
C ASN A 158 -6.25 5.95 0.59
N ILE A 159 -5.92 5.88 1.86
CA ILE A 159 -6.74 5.28 2.90
C ILE A 159 -7.66 6.37 3.44
N VAL A 160 -8.95 6.22 3.26
CA VAL A 160 -9.96 7.17 3.76
C VAL A 160 -10.53 6.65 5.06
N THR A 161 -10.41 7.45 6.12
CA THR A 161 -10.91 7.09 7.44
C THR A 161 -12.39 7.44 7.61
N LYS A 162 -13.05 6.78 8.55
CA LYS A 162 -14.45 7.07 8.90
C LYS A 162 -14.63 8.51 9.39
N ASN A 163 -15.77 9.08 9.05
CA ASN A 163 -16.19 10.39 9.47
C ASN A 163 -17.64 10.31 9.98
N SER A 164 -17.80 9.84 11.22
CA SER A 164 -19.09 9.55 11.82
C SER A 164 -19.73 10.82 12.37
N THR A 165 -20.77 11.31 11.71
CA THR A 165 -21.50 12.54 12.08
C THR A 165 -22.93 12.26 12.55
N GLY A 166 -23.35 10.99 12.53
CA GLY A 166 -24.67 10.54 12.98
C GLY A 166 -24.75 10.21 14.47
N GLU A 167 -25.70 9.38 14.82
CA GLU A 167 -25.84 8.85 16.18
C GLU A 167 -24.58 8.11 16.63
N LEU A 168 -24.40 8.05 17.95
CA LEU A 168 -23.27 7.29 18.52
C LEU A 168 -23.39 5.82 18.17
N SER A 169 -22.36 5.29 17.56
CA SER A 169 -22.25 3.89 17.19
C SER A 169 -20.90 3.33 17.59
N GLY A 170 -20.88 2.04 17.90
CA GLY A 170 -19.66 1.37 18.31
C GLY A 170 -19.56 -0.02 17.72
N ARG A 171 -18.32 -0.49 17.59
CA ARG A 171 -18.02 -1.84 17.13
C ARG A 171 -16.85 -2.43 17.91
N PHE A 172 -17.03 -3.67 18.30
CA PHE A 172 -16.04 -4.52 18.96
C PHE A 172 -15.86 -5.77 18.10
N ASP A 173 -14.65 -6.08 17.67
CA ASP A 173 -14.31 -7.33 16.99
C ASP A 173 -13.19 -8.03 17.76
N THR A 174 -13.31 -9.34 17.93
CA THR A 174 -12.23 -10.19 18.42
C THR A 174 -12.06 -11.42 17.54
N GLU A 175 -10.80 -11.79 17.29
CA GLU A 175 -10.45 -12.95 16.48
C GLU A 175 -9.38 -13.77 17.20
N TYR A 176 -9.48 -15.11 17.08
CA TYR A 176 -8.46 -16.02 17.57
C TYR A 176 -8.30 -17.21 16.62
N GLY A 177 -7.07 -17.68 16.44
CA GLY A 177 -6.83 -18.79 15.53
C GLY A 177 -5.40 -19.34 15.47
N SER A 178 -5.05 -19.84 14.31
CA SER A 178 -3.76 -20.49 14.03
C SER A 178 -2.58 -19.61 14.44
N PHE A 179 -1.47 -20.26 14.77
CA PHE A 179 -0.22 -19.61 15.21
C PHE A 179 -0.38 -18.77 16.49
N ASN A 180 -1.36 -19.13 17.32
CA ASN A 180 -1.73 -18.37 18.52
C ASN A 180 -1.99 -16.88 18.20
N THR A 181 -2.62 -16.64 17.05
CA THR A 181 -2.95 -15.28 16.61
C THR A 181 -4.18 -14.80 17.35
N SER A 182 -4.09 -13.63 17.96
CA SER A 182 -5.20 -12.96 18.63
C SER A 182 -5.30 -11.52 18.16
N LYS A 183 -6.53 -11.07 17.86
CA LYS A 183 -6.82 -9.71 17.40
C LYS A 183 -7.96 -9.13 18.20
N LEU A 184 -7.87 -7.83 18.45
CA LEU A 184 -8.92 -7.03 19.08
C LEU A 184 -9.05 -5.72 18.33
N ASN A 185 -10.25 -5.39 17.88
CA ASN A 185 -10.54 -4.12 17.27
C ASN A 185 -11.70 -3.43 18.00
N LEU A 186 -11.54 -2.15 18.29
CA LEU A 186 -12.55 -1.30 18.89
C LEU A 186 -12.76 -0.09 17.99
N GLY A 187 -13.99 0.24 17.71
CA GLY A 187 -14.36 1.46 16.99
C GLY A 187 -15.53 2.14 17.71
N LEU A 188 -15.45 3.44 17.85
CA LEU A 188 -16.50 4.25 18.43
C LEU A 188 -16.57 5.57 17.67
N GLY A 189 -17.76 6.04 17.30
CA GLY A 189 -17.88 7.31 16.60
C GLY A 189 -19.31 7.80 16.53
N GLY A 190 -19.46 9.11 16.36
CA GLY A 190 -20.75 9.76 16.23
C GLY A 190 -20.73 11.22 16.68
N ALA A 191 -21.89 11.86 16.61
CA ALA A 191 -22.07 13.22 17.09
C ALA A 191 -22.17 13.26 18.62
N VAL A 192 -21.40 14.14 19.23
CA VAL A 192 -21.49 14.47 20.66
C VAL A 192 -22.47 15.63 20.86
N SER A 193 -22.56 16.52 19.87
CA SER A 193 -23.47 17.64 19.81
C SER A 193 -23.68 18.06 18.34
N GLU A 194 -24.59 19.03 18.12
CA GLU A 194 -24.80 19.59 16.77
C GLU A 194 -23.54 20.19 16.13
N ARG A 195 -22.51 20.46 16.93
CA ARG A 195 -21.25 21.08 16.47
C ARG A 195 -20.03 20.20 16.61
N MET A 196 -20.13 19.06 17.28
CA MET A 196 -18.97 18.19 17.56
C MET A 196 -19.29 16.74 17.26
N ASP A 197 -18.40 16.11 16.53
CA ASP A 197 -18.41 14.69 16.22
C ASP A 197 -17.00 14.09 16.40
N PHE A 198 -16.92 12.78 16.60
CA PHE A 198 -15.64 12.12 16.80
C PHE A 198 -15.61 10.71 16.21
N ASP A 199 -14.41 10.21 16.00
CA ASP A 199 -14.12 8.80 15.76
C ASP A 199 -12.91 8.37 16.61
N LEU A 200 -12.99 7.19 17.18
CA LEU A 200 -11.94 6.52 17.92
C LEU A 200 -11.80 5.10 17.40
N GLY A 201 -10.60 4.69 17.03
CA GLY A 201 -10.30 3.33 16.62
C GLY A 201 -9.09 2.81 17.37
N PHE A 202 -9.20 1.61 17.94
CA PHE A 202 -8.08 0.89 18.54
C PHE A 202 -7.99 -0.49 17.91
N ALA A 203 -6.77 -0.93 17.59
CA ALA A 203 -6.50 -2.29 17.14
C ALA A 203 -5.29 -2.86 17.87
N PHE A 204 -5.41 -4.13 18.24
CA PHE A 204 -4.35 -4.97 18.75
C PHE A 204 -4.25 -6.22 17.89
N ASN A 205 -3.03 -6.60 17.49
CA ASN A 205 -2.78 -7.82 16.74
C ASN A 205 -1.51 -8.48 17.27
N ASN A 206 -1.62 -9.76 17.60
CA ASN A 206 -0.50 -10.55 18.10
C ASN A 206 -0.46 -11.90 17.38
N GLN A 207 0.70 -12.28 16.88
CA GLN A 207 1.03 -13.63 16.45
C GLN A 207 2.00 -14.23 17.44
N GLY A 208 1.52 -15.03 18.37
CA GLY A 208 2.28 -15.54 19.52
C GLY A 208 3.08 -16.80 19.24
N LYS A 209 3.01 -17.37 18.02
CA LYS A 209 3.80 -18.53 17.58
C LYS A 209 4.20 -18.38 16.13
N ASP A 210 5.36 -18.94 15.82
CA ASP A 210 5.84 -19.06 14.46
C ASP A 210 4.85 -19.84 13.58
N TYR A 211 4.66 -19.36 12.36
CA TYR A 211 3.76 -20.02 11.42
C TYR A 211 4.42 -21.22 10.73
N LYS A 212 3.58 -22.10 10.22
CA LYS A 212 3.99 -23.14 9.29
C LYS A 212 3.90 -22.63 7.87
N THR A 213 4.86 -23.00 7.02
CA THR A 213 4.79 -22.82 5.58
C THR A 213 3.85 -23.86 4.95
N GLY A 214 3.49 -23.66 3.69
CA GLY A 214 2.68 -24.64 2.96
C GLY A 214 3.43 -25.94 2.71
N ASN A 215 2.68 -27.02 2.46
CA ASN A 215 3.21 -28.39 2.40
C ASN A 215 3.86 -28.79 1.06
N ARG A 216 3.86 -27.92 0.04
CA ARG A 216 4.45 -28.22 -1.27
C ARG A 216 5.79 -27.54 -1.40
N ASN A 217 6.75 -28.24 -2.06
CA ASN A 217 7.98 -27.59 -2.45
C ASN A 217 7.68 -26.48 -3.46
N LEU A 218 8.20 -25.25 -3.20
CA LEU A 218 7.98 -24.07 -4.02
C LEU A 218 8.42 -24.25 -5.48
N TYR A 219 9.51 -24.96 -5.69
CA TYR A 219 10.13 -25.11 -7.02
C TYR A 219 9.76 -26.43 -7.68
N ASP A 220 8.53 -26.77 -7.79
CA ASP A 220 7.95 -27.88 -8.51
C ASP A 220 8.72 -29.23 -8.48
N GLU A 221 7.99 -30.33 -8.57
CA GLU A 221 8.52 -31.71 -8.50
C GLU A 221 9.63 -31.99 -9.53
N LYS A 222 9.64 -31.30 -10.66
CA LYS A 222 10.61 -31.53 -11.74
C LYS A 222 12.02 -31.01 -11.42
N TYR A 223 12.12 -29.98 -10.57
CA TYR A 223 13.39 -29.28 -10.34
C TYR A 223 13.80 -29.22 -8.88
N ALA A 224 12.94 -29.45 -7.98
CA ALA A 224 13.01 -28.83 -6.68
C ALA A 224 13.09 -29.76 -5.48
N LYS A 225 12.85 -31.06 -5.63
CA LYS A 225 13.16 -32.00 -4.54
C LYS A 225 14.63 -32.00 -4.15
N SER A 226 15.45 -31.32 -4.93
CA SER A 226 16.90 -31.31 -4.76
C SER A 226 17.49 -29.99 -4.27
N ILE A 227 16.71 -28.88 -4.27
CA ILE A 227 17.24 -27.55 -3.99
C ILE A 227 16.85 -27.06 -2.58
N LEU A 228 15.59 -27.26 -2.21
CA LEU A 228 15.14 -26.95 -0.88
C LEU A 228 15.18 -28.20 -0.01
N ASP A 229 15.79 -28.09 1.14
CA ASP A 229 15.69 -29.08 2.18
C ASP A 229 14.21 -29.29 2.54
N GLU A 230 13.81 -30.52 2.91
CA GLU A 230 12.45 -30.84 3.35
C GLU A 230 11.99 -30.00 4.55
N SER A 231 12.95 -29.49 5.34
CA SER A 231 12.69 -28.55 6.44
C SER A 231 12.16 -27.18 6.02
N THR A 232 12.19 -26.84 4.72
CA THR A 232 11.78 -25.51 4.25
C THR A 232 10.32 -25.44 3.78
N TYR A 233 9.60 -26.57 3.78
CA TYR A 233 8.17 -26.61 3.43
C TYR A 233 7.42 -27.57 4.35
N GLY A 234 6.19 -27.18 4.72
CA GLY A 234 5.38 -27.90 5.71
C GLY A 234 5.93 -27.80 7.15
N GLU A 235 6.98 -27.04 7.39
CA GLU A 235 7.64 -26.83 8.66
C GLU A 235 7.44 -25.42 9.20
N ARG A 236 7.93 -25.16 10.41
CA ARG A 236 7.87 -23.83 11.01
C ARG A 236 8.96 -22.93 10.43
N MET A 237 8.53 -21.72 10.04
CA MET A 237 9.45 -20.63 9.77
C MET A 237 9.69 -19.88 11.08
N GLU A 238 10.85 -20.08 11.71
CA GLU A 238 11.20 -19.48 12.99
C GLU A 238 11.34 -17.95 12.88
N ASN A 239 11.16 -17.26 14.00
CA ASN A 239 11.25 -15.80 14.12
C ASN A 239 10.23 -15.05 13.24
N THR A 240 8.96 -15.41 13.40
CA THR A 240 7.85 -14.78 12.70
C THR A 240 6.81 -14.18 13.64
N LYS A 241 7.09 -14.12 14.94
CA LYS A 241 6.18 -13.56 15.95
C LYS A 241 6.22 -12.03 15.92
N PHE A 242 5.12 -11.41 16.31
CA PHE A 242 5.03 -9.97 16.46
C PHE A 242 3.85 -9.56 17.32
N THR A 243 3.91 -8.35 17.86
CA THR A 243 2.79 -7.67 18.51
C THR A 243 2.65 -6.26 17.98
N THR A 244 1.43 -5.85 17.63
CA THR A 244 1.17 -4.49 17.15
C THR A 244 -0.03 -3.85 17.84
N TYR A 245 0.07 -2.54 18.06
CA TYR A 245 -0.99 -1.69 18.58
C TYR A 245 -1.21 -0.52 17.63
N ASN A 246 -2.46 -0.15 17.42
CA ASN A 246 -2.81 1.01 16.62
C ASN A 246 -3.93 1.79 17.30
N LEU A 247 -3.78 3.10 17.40
CA LEU A 247 -4.79 4.02 17.91
C LEU A 247 -4.99 5.12 16.88
N ASN A 248 -6.24 5.33 16.44
CA ASN A 248 -6.60 6.43 15.56
C ASN A 248 -7.72 7.25 16.18
N THR A 249 -7.62 8.56 16.08
CA THR A 249 -8.59 9.49 16.62
C THR A 249 -8.92 10.58 15.61
N ARG A 250 -10.18 10.99 15.58
CA ARG A 250 -10.65 12.17 14.86
C ARG A 250 -11.61 12.96 15.75
N LEU A 251 -11.49 14.27 15.77
CA LEU A 251 -12.44 15.18 16.38
C LEU A 251 -12.88 16.22 15.35
N GLY A 252 -14.13 16.21 14.98
CA GLY A 252 -14.74 17.16 14.08
C GLY A 252 -15.42 18.30 14.86
N ILE A 253 -15.18 19.55 14.48
CA ILE A 253 -15.75 20.74 15.09
C ILE A 253 -16.31 21.64 14.00
N LYS A 254 -17.63 21.86 14.02
CA LYS A 254 -18.32 22.81 13.15
C LYS A 254 -18.15 24.22 13.70
N LEU A 255 -17.33 25.04 13.05
CA LEU A 255 -17.06 26.42 13.45
C LEU A 255 -18.20 27.37 13.06
N ALA A 256 -18.70 27.15 11.82
CA ALA A 256 -19.83 27.89 11.24
C ALA A 256 -20.59 26.95 10.31
N GLU A 257 -21.67 27.44 9.69
CA GLU A 257 -22.49 26.63 8.79
C GLU A 257 -21.67 25.96 7.67
N GLU A 258 -20.74 26.69 7.08
CA GLU A 258 -19.91 26.27 5.94
C GLU A 258 -18.46 25.95 6.34
N TRP A 259 -18.10 25.94 7.64
CA TRP A 259 -16.73 25.74 8.09
C TRP A 259 -16.60 24.65 9.15
N LYS A 260 -15.72 23.70 8.90
CA LYS A 260 -15.41 22.59 9.82
C LYS A 260 -13.90 22.44 10.00
N ILE A 261 -13.49 22.10 11.23
CA ILE A 261 -12.14 21.60 11.52
C ILE A 261 -12.25 20.12 11.87
N ASN A 262 -11.37 19.28 11.29
CA ASN A 262 -11.16 17.90 11.72
C ASN A 262 -9.74 17.78 12.26
N LEU A 263 -9.61 17.50 13.56
CA LEU A 263 -8.34 17.17 14.20
C LEU A 263 -8.11 15.66 14.09
N ASN A 264 -6.95 15.23 13.62
CA ASN A 264 -6.62 13.83 13.44
C ASN A 264 -5.37 13.47 14.24
N GLY A 265 -5.36 12.31 14.86
CA GLY A 265 -4.22 11.76 15.57
C GLY A 265 -4.11 10.25 15.35
N GLY A 266 -2.89 9.74 15.27
CA GLY A 266 -2.62 8.33 15.14
C GLY A 266 -1.38 7.94 15.93
N TYR A 267 -1.40 6.76 16.51
CA TYR A 267 -0.26 6.13 17.17
C TYR A 267 -0.20 4.67 16.76
N TYR A 268 0.95 4.25 16.31
CA TYR A 268 1.25 2.85 15.98
C TYR A 268 2.48 2.41 16.77
N ARG A 269 2.40 1.22 17.32
CA ARG A 269 3.54 0.56 17.97
C ARG A 269 3.59 -0.90 17.54
N GLY A 270 4.73 -1.33 17.07
CA GLY A 270 5.06 -2.72 16.85
C GLY A 270 6.19 -3.09 17.79
N ASP A 271 5.98 -4.11 18.62
CA ASP A 271 6.93 -4.62 19.57
C ASP A 271 7.39 -6.01 19.15
N ASP A 272 8.68 -6.27 19.26
CA ASP A 272 9.29 -7.57 19.00
C ASP A 272 8.85 -8.14 17.65
N ILE A 273 8.86 -7.31 16.59
CA ILE A 273 8.55 -7.78 15.23
C ILE A 273 9.73 -8.60 14.75
N GLU A 274 9.63 -9.90 14.90
CA GLU A 274 10.67 -10.82 14.47
C GLU A 274 10.74 -10.82 12.93
N THR A 275 11.94 -10.76 12.39
CA THR A 275 12.24 -10.89 10.96
C THR A 275 13.13 -12.12 10.80
N PRO A 276 12.62 -13.21 10.23
CA PRO A 276 13.41 -14.43 10.06
C PRO A 276 14.52 -14.20 9.04
N GLY A 277 15.59 -14.95 9.18
CA GLY A 277 16.51 -15.19 8.08
C GLY A 277 15.78 -15.85 6.92
N ASN A 278 16.29 -15.68 5.70
CA ASN A 278 15.72 -16.40 4.57
C ASN A 278 16.15 -17.87 4.56
N PHE A 279 15.43 -18.73 3.83
CA PHE A 279 15.77 -20.16 3.69
C PHE A 279 17.14 -20.42 3.04
N TRP A 280 17.76 -19.41 2.45
CA TRP A 280 19.11 -19.50 1.87
C TRP A 280 20.21 -19.17 2.89
N HIS A 281 19.87 -18.88 4.14
CA HIS A 281 20.79 -18.50 5.22
C HIS A 281 21.71 -17.32 4.87
N THR A 282 21.15 -16.30 4.20
CA THR A 282 21.92 -15.18 3.67
C THR A 282 21.70 -13.87 4.44
N GLU A 283 20.73 -13.84 5.31
CA GLU A 283 20.39 -12.70 6.14
C GLU A 283 20.30 -13.16 7.60
N GLY A 284 20.70 -12.29 8.51
CA GLY A 284 20.59 -12.51 9.94
C GLY A 284 19.11 -12.51 10.39
N MET A 285 18.89 -12.98 11.60
CA MET A 285 17.60 -12.91 12.27
C MET A 285 17.56 -11.63 13.09
N ASP A 286 16.63 -10.76 12.79
CA ASP A 286 16.45 -9.47 13.44
C ASP A 286 15.10 -9.39 14.16
N SER A 287 15.05 -8.61 15.22
CA SER A 287 13.81 -8.12 15.82
C SER A 287 13.70 -6.61 15.58
N LYS A 288 12.49 -6.11 15.37
CA LYS A 288 12.23 -4.69 15.15
C LYS A 288 11.17 -4.16 16.08
N ASP A 289 11.48 -3.01 16.66
CA ASP A 289 10.49 -2.15 17.29
C ASP A 289 10.20 -0.97 16.39
N ILE A 290 8.92 -0.68 16.19
CA ILE A 290 8.47 0.46 15.38
C ILE A 290 7.52 1.30 16.22
N GLU A 291 7.81 2.58 16.33
CA GLU A 291 6.92 3.54 16.96
C GLU A 291 6.61 4.67 15.99
N ARG A 292 5.31 4.93 15.72
CA ARG A 292 4.90 6.01 14.83
C ARG A 292 3.81 6.85 15.46
N PHE A 293 4.04 8.15 15.48
CA PHE A 293 3.07 9.16 15.84
C PHE A 293 2.71 10.00 14.62
N THR A 294 1.42 10.21 14.39
CA THR A 294 0.91 11.08 13.32
C THR A 294 -0.09 12.06 13.89
N THR A 295 -0.06 13.30 13.42
CA THR A 295 -1.07 14.29 13.78
C THR A 295 -1.25 15.31 12.67
N GLY A 296 -2.38 15.95 12.65
CA GLY A 296 -2.71 17.01 11.71
C GLY A 296 -4.14 17.50 11.90
N PHE A 297 -4.51 18.48 11.13
CA PHE A 297 -5.89 18.90 11.08
C PHE A 297 -6.27 19.32 9.66
N ASP A 298 -7.56 19.34 9.38
CA ASP A 298 -8.11 19.84 8.13
C ASP A 298 -9.08 20.97 8.46
N VAL A 299 -8.81 22.17 7.97
CA VAL A 299 -9.79 23.26 7.93
C VAL A 299 -10.45 23.21 6.56
N VAL A 300 -11.74 22.88 6.54
CA VAL A 300 -12.52 22.80 5.31
C VAL A 300 -13.64 23.83 5.38
N GLY A 301 -13.78 24.63 4.33
CA GLY A 301 -14.83 25.63 4.30
C GLY A 301 -15.24 26.04 2.89
N LYS A 302 -16.41 26.66 2.79
CA LYS A 302 -16.94 27.20 1.55
C LYS A 302 -17.14 28.70 1.64
N ILE A 303 -16.76 29.42 0.58
CA ILE A 303 -17.04 30.83 0.39
C ILE A 303 -17.59 30.98 -1.02
N LYS A 304 -18.89 31.19 -1.17
CA LYS A 304 -19.57 31.20 -2.48
C LYS A 304 -19.24 29.91 -3.27
N ASN A 305 -18.57 30.05 -4.40
CA ASN A 305 -18.20 28.93 -5.29
C ASN A 305 -16.81 28.34 -4.97
N HIS A 306 -16.12 28.85 -3.97
CA HIS A 306 -14.83 28.35 -3.51
C HIS A 306 -14.99 27.29 -2.42
N SER A 307 -14.31 26.18 -2.55
CA SER A 307 -14.14 25.16 -1.51
C SER A 307 -12.67 25.13 -1.11
N ILE A 308 -12.37 25.64 0.08
CA ILE A 308 -11.01 25.81 0.57
C ILE A 308 -10.71 24.68 1.55
N LYS A 309 -9.56 24.04 1.38
CA LYS A 309 -9.03 23.04 2.31
C LYS A 309 -7.60 23.38 2.67
N PHE A 310 -7.31 23.51 3.97
CA PHE A 310 -5.96 23.67 4.52
C PHE A 310 -5.66 22.50 5.46
N SER A 311 -4.57 21.77 5.20
CA SER A 311 -4.24 20.49 5.84
C SER A 311 -2.77 20.44 6.25
N PRO A 312 -2.39 20.99 7.40
CA PRO A 312 -1.07 20.74 7.98
C PRO A 312 -1.00 19.33 8.56
N PHE A 313 0.19 18.72 8.50
CA PHE A 313 0.45 17.38 8.99
C PHE A 313 1.84 17.25 9.59
N TYR A 314 1.98 16.31 10.51
CA TYR A 314 3.24 15.89 11.11
C TYR A 314 3.20 14.38 11.34
N SER A 315 4.32 13.71 11.06
CA SER A 315 4.57 12.33 11.47
C SER A 315 6.00 12.15 11.92
N ASN A 316 6.19 11.26 12.89
CA ASN A 316 7.48 10.76 13.36
C ASN A 316 7.40 9.25 13.43
N GLU A 317 8.28 8.54 12.72
CA GLU A 317 8.42 7.09 12.80
C GLU A 317 9.84 6.77 13.25
N GLU A 318 9.94 6.02 14.34
CA GLU A 318 11.17 5.52 14.90
C GLU A 318 11.21 4.00 14.71
N ASN A 319 12.31 3.51 14.14
CA ASN A 319 12.53 2.09 13.91
C ASN A 319 13.82 1.72 14.61
N LYS A 320 13.76 0.71 15.48
CA LYS A 320 14.89 0.08 16.09
C LYS A 320 14.98 -1.36 15.59
N THR A 321 16.08 -1.71 14.95
CA THR A 321 16.40 -3.08 14.57
C THR A 321 17.43 -3.59 15.55
N ILE A 322 17.11 -4.72 16.19
CA ILE A 322 17.94 -5.38 17.18
C ILE A 322 18.49 -6.63 16.51
N ASP A 323 19.80 -6.73 16.42
CA ASP A 323 20.46 -7.94 15.92
C ASP A 323 20.29 -9.08 16.92
N VAL A 324 19.60 -10.13 16.53
CA VAL A 324 19.38 -11.36 17.31
C VAL A 324 20.25 -12.51 16.80
N GLY A 325 20.92 -12.29 15.66
CA GLY A 325 21.78 -13.26 15.01
C GLY A 325 23.25 -13.12 15.37
N SER A 326 24.08 -13.99 14.85
CA SER A 326 25.53 -14.00 15.01
C SER A 326 26.28 -13.52 13.78
N ASP A 327 25.65 -12.65 12.97
CA ASP A 327 26.23 -12.18 11.70
C ASP A 327 27.29 -11.07 11.88
N GLY A 328 27.48 -10.60 13.12
CA GLY A 328 28.50 -9.61 13.48
C GLY A 328 28.10 -8.16 13.26
N TYR A 329 26.81 -7.90 13.00
CA TYR A 329 26.24 -6.56 12.99
C TYR A 329 25.65 -6.24 14.37
N GLY A 330 25.62 -4.97 14.73
CA GLY A 330 24.96 -4.49 15.94
C GLY A 330 23.58 -3.88 15.63
N ASP A 331 23.01 -3.24 16.65
CA ASP A 331 21.72 -2.59 16.55
C ASP A 331 21.72 -1.43 15.53
N PHE A 332 20.55 -1.18 14.94
CA PHE A 332 20.35 -0.06 14.04
C PHE A 332 19.09 0.73 14.44
N GLU A 333 19.22 2.03 14.57
CA GLU A 333 18.10 2.94 14.84
C GLU A 333 17.94 3.93 13.70
N SER A 334 16.68 4.22 13.33
CA SER A 334 16.38 5.27 12.37
C SER A 334 15.12 6.04 12.74
N VAL A 335 15.15 7.35 12.45
CA VAL A 335 14.04 8.27 12.68
C VAL A 335 13.67 8.94 11.38
N TYR A 336 12.41 8.79 11.00
CA TYR A 336 11.85 9.41 9.80
C TYR A 336 10.75 10.40 10.18
N LYS A 337 11.01 11.70 9.96
CA LYS A 337 10.06 12.78 10.22
C LYS A 337 9.52 13.32 8.90
N ASN A 338 8.20 13.46 8.81
CA ASN A 338 7.55 14.04 7.65
C ASN A 338 6.53 15.08 8.12
N TYR A 339 6.68 16.33 7.68
CA TYR A 339 5.81 17.42 8.07
C TYR A 339 5.65 18.47 6.97
N GLY A 340 4.55 19.20 7.04
CA GLY A 340 4.25 20.22 6.05
C GLY A 340 2.79 20.61 6.05
N PHE A 341 2.34 21.13 4.92
CA PHE A 341 0.95 21.49 4.71
C PHE A 341 0.53 21.36 3.25
N GLN A 342 -0.77 21.24 3.05
CA GLN A 342 -1.43 21.30 1.76
C GLN A 342 -2.52 22.39 1.84
N LEU A 343 -2.55 23.28 0.85
CA LEU A 343 -3.60 24.26 0.67
C LEU A 343 -4.21 24.06 -0.72
N THR A 344 -5.51 23.86 -0.76
CA THR A 344 -6.27 23.68 -2.00
C THR A 344 -7.44 24.63 -2.01
N ASP A 345 -7.65 25.37 -3.10
CA ASP A 345 -8.87 26.08 -3.42
C ASP A 345 -9.50 25.46 -4.66
N SER A 346 -10.70 24.94 -4.53
CA SER A 346 -11.49 24.37 -5.61
C SER A 346 -12.64 25.33 -5.96
N TYR A 347 -12.56 25.93 -7.12
CA TYR A 347 -13.52 26.91 -7.62
C TYR A 347 -14.47 26.31 -8.64
N GLN A 348 -15.76 26.36 -8.35
CA GLN A 348 -16.80 25.83 -9.21
C GLN A 348 -17.41 26.91 -10.10
N ILE A 349 -17.35 26.72 -11.43
CA ILE A 349 -17.96 27.58 -12.44
C ILE A 349 -19.02 26.76 -13.20
N GLY A 350 -20.28 26.93 -12.83
CA GLY A 350 -21.35 26.09 -13.38
C GLY A 350 -21.07 24.62 -13.11
N LYS A 351 -20.82 23.84 -14.16
CA LYS A 351 -20.51 22.41 -14.08
C LYS A 351 -18.99 22.11 -14.01
N HIS A 352 -18.16 23.11 -14.25
CA HIS A 352 -16.71 22.98 -14.32
C HIS A 352 -16.10 23.16 -12.95
N ASN A 353 -14.97 22.49 -12.71
CA ASN A 353 -14.23 22.60 -11.44
C ASN A 353 -12.76 22.93 -11.73
N LEU A 354 -12.23 23.94 -11.03
CA LEU A 354 -10.87 24.42 -11.16
C LEU A 354 -10.22 24.35 -9.77
N ALA A 355 -9.21 23.50 -9.59
CA ALA A 355 -8.49 23.42 -8.33
C ALA A 355 -7.09 24.01 -8.49
N PHE A 356 -6.70 24.82 -7.52
CA PHE A 356 -5.36 25.36 -7.38
C PHE A 356 -4.82 25.00 -6.01
N GLY A 357 -3.53 24.68 -5.92
CA GLY A 357 -3.00 24.34 -4.62
C GLY A 357 -1.51 24.62 -4.48
N LEU A 358 -1.13 24.74 -3.22
CA LEU A 358 0.24 24.87 -2.75
C LEU A 358 0.50 23.77 -1.73
N ASP A 359 1.51 22.96 -1.99
CA ASP A 359 1.98 21.92 -1.07
C ASP A 359 3.38 22.27 -0.60
N ASN A 360 3.64 22.05 0.69
CA ASN A 360 4.99 22.03 1.23
C ASN A 360 5.16 20.77 2.05
N LYS A 361 6.23 20.02 1.78
CA LYS A 361 6.57 18.79 2.51
C LYS A 361 8.06 18.82 2.85
N THR A 362 8.38 18.51 4.09
CA THR A 362 9.73 18.28 4.57
C THR A 362 9.86 16.85 5.07
N GLU A 363 10.81 16.12 4.54
CA GLU A 363 11.22 14.80 4.98
C GLU A 363 12.60 14.89 5.62
N LYS A 364 12.74 14.41 6.84
CA LYS A 364 14.01 14.31 7.56
C LYS A 364 14.27 12.86 7.92
N TYR A 365 15.47 12.40 7.64
CA TYR A 365 15.96 11.07 7.99
C TYR A 365 17.22 11.20 8.83
N GLU A 366 17.24 10.48 9.94
CA GLU A 366 18.37 10.35 10.87
C GLU A 366 18.58 8.87 11.16
N SER A 367 19.84 8.42 11.29
CA SER A 367 20.12 7.03 11.62
C SER A 367 21.39 6.88 12.46
N THR A 368 21.40 5.86 13.31
CA THR A 368 22.53 5.49 14.15
C THR A 368 22.76 3.99 14.05
N ASN A 369 23.99 3.59 13.82
CA ASN A 369 24.43 2.20 13.89
C ASN A 369 25.22 1.98 15.17
N PHE A 370 25.15 0.77 15.68
CA PHE A 370 25.92 0.32 16.84
C PHE A 370 26.76 -0.90 16.46
N ASP A 371 27.89 -1.09 17.12
CA ASP A 371 28.61 -2.33 17.06
C ASP A 371 28.00 -3.39 18.00
N THR A 372 28.49 -4.61 17.96
CA THR A 372 28.06 -5.70 18.86
C THR A 372 28.32 -5.45 20.35
N SER A 373 29.08 -4.43 20.68
CA SER A 373 29.35 -3.98 22.05
C SER A 373 28.48 -2.78 22.47
N GLY A 374 27.63 -2.28 21.55
CA GLY A 374 26.76 -1.14 21.78
C GLY A 374 27.42 0.23 21.60
N ASN A 375 28.62 0.30 21.01
CA ASN A 375 29.25 1.58 20.67
C ASN A 375 28.72 2.11 19.36
N VAL A 376 28.59 3.43 19.24
CA VAL A 376 28.14 4.06 18.01
C VAL A 376 29.15 3.87 16.89
N GLU A 377 28.67 3.38 15.75
CA GLU A 377 29.41 3.24 14.49
C GLU A 377 28.88 4.17 13.39
N ALA A 378 29.66 4.28 12.31
CA ALA A 378 29.26 5.05 11.14
C ALA A 378 27.93 4.55 10.55
N PRO A 379 26.93 5.43 10.37
CA PRO A 379 25.66 5.03 9.80
C PRO A 379 25.79 4.57 8.33
N TYR A 380 24.76 3.92 7.78
CA TYR A 380 24.80 3.44 6.40
C TYR A 380 24.86 4.57 5.37
N GLN A 381 24.38 5.75 5.73
CA GLN A 381 24.34 6.95 4.91
C GLN A 381 24.22 8.18 5.82
N PRO A 382 24.69 9.37 5.37
CA PRO A 382 24.52 10.60 6.13
C PRO A 382 23.05 10.97 6.33
N ASP A 383 22.78 11.66 7.43
CA ASP A 383 21.50 12.25 7.72
C ASP A 383 21.12 13.28 6.66
N TYR A 384 19.84 13.36 6.32
CA TYR A 384 19.40 14.28 5.28
C TYR A 384 18.03 14.90 5.55
N LYS A 385 17.78 16.01 4.85
CA LYS A 385 16.51 16.71 4.83
C LYS A 385 16.13 17.07 3.41
N ASN A 386 14.96 16.64 2.96
CA ASN A 386 14.38 17.00 1.67
C ASN A 386 13.21 17.96 1.90
N ILE A 387 13.20 19.09 1.22
CA ILE A 387 12.13 20.10 1.30
C ILE A 387 11.55 20.26 -0.10
N ALA A 388 10.30 19.82 -0.30
CA ALA A 388 9.59 19.97 -1.56
C ALA A 388 8.49 21.02 -1.42
N THR A 389 8.47 21.97 -2.33
CA THR A 389 7.40 22.97 -2.47
C THR A 389 6.83 22.88 -3.86
N GLY A 390 5.54 22.62 -3.98
CA GLY A 390 4.86 22.43 -5.26
C GLY A 390 3.65 23.35 -5.41
N LEU A 391 3.52 23.97 -6.58
CA LEU A 391 2.33 24.69 -7.01
C LEU A 391 1.64 23.87 -8.10
N TYR A 392 0.33 23.65 -7.99
CA TYR A 392 -0.41 22.91 -9.00
C TYR A 392 -1.72 23.59 -9.37
N ALA A 393 -2.18 23.26 -10.58
CA ALA A 393 -3.52 23.58 -11.05
C ALA A 393 -4.13 22.32 -11.69
N GLN A 394 -5.39 22.08 -11.41
CA GLN A 394 -6.16 20.99 -12.01
C GLN A 394 -7.53 21.50 -12.46
N LEU A 395 -7.88 21.25 -13.71
CA LEU A 395 -9.07 21.77 -14.37
C LEU A 395 -9.91 20.59 -14.82
N GLN A 396 -11.20 20.59 -14.46
CA GLN A 396 -12.17 19.62 -14.91
C GLN A 396 -13.28 20.33 -15.68
N PHE A 397 -13.45 19.98 -16.94
CA PHE A 397 -14.50 20.49 -17.81
C PHE A 397 -15.51 19.40 -18.12
N LYS A 398 -16.78 19.66 -17.82
CA LYS A 398 -17.92 18.81 -18.21
C LYS A 398 -18.58 19.45 -19.45
N LEU A 399 -18.53 18.75 -20.55
CA LEU A 399 -18.95 19.22 -21.87
C LEU A 399 -20.02 18.31 -22.46
N LEU A 400 -20.68 18.72 -23.54
CA LEU A 400 -21.66 17.91 -24.26
C LEU A 400 -22.76 17.33 -23.35
N ASN A 401 -23.37 18.16 -22.51
CA ASN A 401 -24.37 17.74 -21.51
C ASN A 401 -23.84 16.61 -20.58
N ASP A 402 -22.62 16.80 -20.02
CA ASP A 402 -21.92 15.92 -19.10
C ASP A 402 -21.49 14.56 -19.71
N LYS A 403 -21.62 14.40 -21.04
CA LYS A 403 -21.13 13.21 -21.73
C LYS A 403 -19.60 13.19 -21.87
N LEU A 404 -18.98 14.36 -21.99
CA LEU A 404 -17.54 14.49 -22.15
C LEU A 404 -16.93 15.18 -20.91
N ASN A 405 -16.05 14.46 -20.22
CA ASN A 405 -15.25 14.99 -19.13
C ASN A 405 -13.79 15.15 -19.63
N LEU A 406 -13.27 16.36 -19.58
CA LEU A 406 -11.89 16.69 -19.89
C LEU A 406 -11.20 17.14 -18.60
N MET A 407 -10.07 16.53 -18.29
CA MET A 407 -9.25 16.88 -17.14
C MET A 407 -7.85 17.29 -17.59
N LEU A 408 -7.37 18.42 -17.08
CA LEU A 408 -6.03 18.94 -17.34
C LEU A 408 -5.36 19.23 -16.02
N GLY A 409 -4.10 18.84 -15.89
CA GLY A 409 -3.31 19.12 -14.69
C GLY A 409 -1.91 19.59 -15.04
N ALA A 410 -1.37 20.48 -14.22
CA ALA A 410 0.01 20.93 -14.30
C ALA A 410 0.55 21.23 -12.89
N ARG A 411 1.83 20.93 -12.66
CA ARG A 411 2.53 21.19 -11.39
C ARG A 411 3.98 21.55 -11.62
N GLY A 412 4.45 22.54 -10.85
CA GLY A 412 5.86 22.88 -10.71
C GLY A 412 6.34 22.60 -9.31
N ASP A 413 7.40 21.81 -9.16
CA ASP A 413 8.03 21.47 -7.89
C ASP A 413 9.42 22.11 -7.80
N HIS A 414 9.76 22.66 -6.63
CA HIS A 414 11.09 23.05 -6.21
C HIS A 414 11.50 22.20 -5.02
N ILE A 415 12.54 21.37 -5.19
CA ILE A 415 13.00 20.38 -4.21
C ILE A 415 14.40 20.75 -3.79
N LYS A 416 14.62 20.97 -2.49
CA LYS A 416 15.92 21.24 -1.88
C LYS A 416 16.38 20.04 -1.09
N PHE A 417 17.57 19.56 -1.41
CA PHE A 417 18.27 18.53 -0.65
C PHE A 417 19.27 19.19 0.28
N LYS A 418 19.29 18.71 1.53
CA LYS A 418 20.28 19.09 2.52
C LYS A 418 20.86 17.82 3.13
N LEU A 419 22.16 17.66 3.00
CA LEU A 419 22.92 16.61 3.66
C LEU A 419 23.55 17.23 4.91
N GLU A 420 23.39 16.61 6.06
CA GLU A 420 24.03 17.05 7.28
C GLU A 420 25.47 16.48 7.37
N ALA A 421 26.33 17.15 8.08
CA ALA A 421 27.69 16.66 8.32
C ALA A 421 27.66 15.48 9.29
N ASP A 422 28.56 14.52 9.10
CA ASP A 422 28.77 13.38 9.99
C ASP A 422 30.27 13.06 10.08
N ASP A 423 30.81 13.16 11.29
CA ASP A 423 32.25 12.97 11.54
C ASP A 423 32.68 11.52 11.36
N LEU A 424 31.80 10.55 11.65
CA LEU A 424 32.09 9.12 11.50
C LEU A 424 32.13 8.69 10.03
N LEU A 425 31.37 9.36 9.18
CA LEU A 425 31.37 9.15 7.72
C LEU A 425 32.36 10.05 7.01
N GLY A 426 32.88 11.08 7.69
CA GLY A 426 33.82 12.06 7.14
C GLY A 426 33.21 12.95 6.06
N ASN A 427 31.90 13.18 6.09
CA ASN A 427 31.22 14.02 5.10
C ASN A 427 30.92 15.42 5.66
N GLU A 428 31.00 16.39 4.76
CA GLU A 428 30.58 17.75 5.04
C GLU A 428 29.10 17.99 4.72
N LYS A 429 28.55 19.05 5.31
CA LYS A 429 27.23 19.55 4.96
C LYS A 429 27.19 20.06 3.52
N LYS A 430 26.23 19.56 2.74
CA LYS A 430 26.04 19.97 1.34
C LYS A 430 24.55 20.21 1.04
N ASN A 431 24.29 21.10 0.08
CA ASN A 431 22.93 21.41 -0.37
C ASN A 431 22.88 21.38 -1.90
N GLU A 432 21.75 20.95 -2.43
CA GLU A 432 21.43 20.98 -3.86
C GLU A 432 19.94 21.24 -4.07
N ASP A 433 19.53 21.73 -5.22
CA ASP A 433 18.12 21.92 -5.53
C ASP A 433 17.77 21.52 -6.97
N TYR A 434 16.51 21.10 -7.14
CA TYR A 434 15.93 20.70 -8.42
C TYR A 434 14.61 21.40 -8.65
N ARG A 435 14.33 21.67 -9.93
CA ARG A 435 13.03 22.15 -10.39
C ARG A 435 12.47 21.18 -11.41
N VAL A 436 11.26 20.73 -11.17
CA VAL A 436 10.59 19.76 -12.04
C VAL A 436 9.20 20.30 -12.40
N PHE A 437 8.82 20.13 -13.66
CA PHE A 437 7.48 20.44 -14.14
C PHE A 437 6.81 19.18 -14.67
N THR A 438 5.58 18.91 -14.24
CA THR A 438 4.77 17.77 -14.67
C THR A 438 3.39 18.22 -15.12
N LYS A 439 2.80 17.45 -16.04
CA LYS A 439 1.49 17.71 -16.60
C LYS A 439 0.75 16.42 -16.87
N ASN A 440 -0.57 16.50 -16.90
CA ASN A 440 -1.43 15.40 -17.34
C ASN A 440 -2.65 15.91 -18.10
N ILE A 441 -3.22 15.01 -18.90
CA ILE A 441 -4.49 15.19 -19.58
C ILE A 441 -5.29 13.89 -19.51
N GLY A 442 -6.59 14.00 -19.33
CA GLY A 442 -7.48 12.86 -19.35
C GLY A 442 -8.82 13.22 -19.99
N VAL A 443 -9.39 12.27 -20.69
CA VAL A 443 -10.68 12.39 -21.37
C VAL A 443 -11.54 11.17 -21.05
N LYS A 444 -12.78 11.39 -20.63
CA LYS A 444 -13.78 10.33 -20.48
C LYS A 444 -15.04 10.71 -21.24
N TYR A 445 -15.50 9.82 -22.09
CA TYR A 445 -16.71 10.00 -22.86
C TYR A 445 -17.76 8.95 -22.48
N ASN A 446 -18.87 9.42 -21.90
CA ASN A 446 -20.01 8.60 -21.54
C ASN A 446 -20.88 8.37 -22.78
N LEU A 447 -20.88 7.15 -23.28
CA LEU A 447 -21.62 6.73 -24.48
C LEU A 447 -23.12 6.59 -24.16
N ILE A 448 -23.63 5.40 -24.07
CA ILE A 448 -25.02 5.12 -23.71
C ILE A 448 -25.13 3.96 -22.73
N GLY A 449 -26.15 3.97 -21.87
CA GLY A 449 -26.53 2.81 -21.08
C GLY A 449 -25.48 2.34 -20.06
N GLY A 450 -24.57 3.22 -19.59
CA GLY A 450 -23.50 2.88 -18.64
C GLY A 450 -22.16 2.54 -19.31
N LEU A 451 -22.09 2.55 -20.65
CA LEU A 451 -20.82 2.39 -21.38
C LEU A 451 -20.07 3.71 -21.43
N SER A 452 -18.79 3.69 -21.16
CA SER A 452 -17.87 4.82 -21.28
C SER A 452 -16.53 4.41 -21.88
N ALA A 453 -15.90 5.35 -22.57
CA ALA A 453 -14.51 5.24 -23.01
C ALA A 453 -13.68 6.29 -22.29
N HIS A 454 -12.47 5.94 -21.91
CA HIS A 454 -11.54 6.87 -21.27
C HIS A 454 -10.13 6.74 -21.85
N ALA A 455 -9.41 7.86 -21.81
CA ALA A 455 -8.01 7.92 -22.16
C ALA A 455 -7.31 8.92 -21.24
N SER A 456 -6.10 8.63 -20.84
CA SER A 456 -5.27 9.57 -20.09
C SER A 456 -3.81 9.49 -20.52
N TRP A 457 -3.11 10.59 -20.34
CA TRP A 457 -1.68 10.70 -20.51
C TRP A 457 -1.10 11.62 -19.44
N GLY A 458 0.07 11.31 -18.93
CA GLY A 458 0.72 12.18 -17.95
C GLY A 458 2.18 11.86 -17.73
N ASP A 459 2.90 12.89 -17.23
CA ASP A 459 4.27 12.78 -16.77
C ASP A 459 4.30 12.51 -15.28
N ALA A 460 5.33 11.78 -14.84
CA ALA A 460 5.64 11.64 -13.42
C ALA A 460 7.16 11.58 -13.21
N PHE A 461 7.58 11.79 -11.96
CA PHE A 461 8.99 11.78 -11.60
C PHE A 461 9.25 11.25 -10.20
N LEU A 462 10.48 10.77 -9.99
CA LEU A 462 11.04 10.48 -8.68
C LEU A 462 12.33 11.27 -8.52
N ALA A 463 12.37 12.13 -7.51
CA ALA A 463 13.58 12.88 -7.17
C ALA A 463 14.66 11.95 -6.60
N PRO A 464 15.94 12.13 -6.94
CA PRO A 464 17.02 11.39 -6.31
C PRO A 464 17.06 11.67 -4.80
N LYS A 465 17.76 10.85 -4.04
CA LYS A 465 17.99 11.08 -2.62
C LYS A 465 19.20 11.98 -2.39
N ALA A 466 19.19 12.74 -1.31
CA ALA A 466 20.27 13.70 -1.02
C ALA A 466 21.67 13.08 -1.08
N TYR A 467 21.86 11.90 -0.48
CA TYR A 467 23.15 11.22 -0.47
C TYR A 467 23.59 10.69 -1.86
N GLN A 468 22.66 10.49 -2.79
CA GLN A 468 22.97 10.08 -4.16
C GLN A 468 23.54 11.25 -4.97
N VAL A 469 23.16 12.46 -4.62
CA VAL A 469 23.53 13.69 -5.35
C VAL A 469 24.78 14.32 -4.75
N VAL A 470 24.79 14.58 -3.45
CA VAL A 470 25.83 15.38 -2.78
C VAL A 470 26.62 14.61 -1.73
N GLY A 471 26.29 13.34 -1.49
CA GLY A 471 26.97 12.51 -0.48
C GLY A 471 28.40 12.18 -0.91
N GLU A 472 29.37 12.49 -0.07
CA GLU A 472 30.73 11.96 -0.17
C GLU A 472 31.11 11.44 1.22
N TYR A 473 31.12 10.12 1.39
CA TYR A 473 31.31 9.50 2.69
C TYR A 473 31.96 8.13 2.57
N THR A 474 32.57 7.68 3.66
CA THR A 474 33.25 6.39 3.73
C THR A 474 32.71 5.60 4.92
N ARG A 475 32.29 4.34 4.66
CA ARG A 475 31.92 3.39 5.70
C ARG A 475 32.82 2.16 5.61
N GLY A 476 33.63 1.93 6.65
CA GLY A 476 34.70 0.93 6.61
C GLY A 476 35.66 1.21 5.44
N THR A 477 35.82 0.24 4.56
CA THR A 477 36.65 0.38 3.34
C THR A 477 35.88 0.89 2.10
N SER A 478 34.57 1.09 2.23
CA SER A 478 33.70 1.44 1.09
C SER A 478 33.45 2.93 1.01
N LYS A 479 34.06 3.57 0.03
CA LYS A 479 33.81 5.00 -0.28
C LYS A 479 32.59 5.12 -1.21
N THR A 480 31.70 6.08 -0.92
CA THR A 480 30.60 6.48 -1.80
C THR A 480 30.76 7.95 -2.19
N VAL A 481 30.63 8.23 -3.46
CA VAL A 481 30.71 9.60 -4.03
C VAL A 481 29.39 9.85 -4.75
N GLY A 482 28.63 10.83 -4.29
CA GLY A 482 27.39 11.28 -4.94
C GLY A 482 27.70 11.89 -6.31
N ASN A 483 26.67 11.93 -7.14
CA ASN A 483 26.77 12.52 -8.48
C ASN A 483 25.81 13.72 -8.58
N PRO A 484 26.33 14.96 -8.59
CA PRO A 484 25.50 16.15 -8.71
C PRO A 484 24.82 16.30 -10.08
N ASP A 485 25.28 15.57 -11.10
CA ASP A 485 24.68 15.57 -12.44
C ASP A 485 23.47 14.62 -12.57
N LEU A 486 23.03 13.98 -11.48
CA LEU A 486 21.86 13.13 -11.49
C LEU A 486 20.60 13.92 -11.85
N ASN A 487 19.89 13.42 -12.83
CA ASN A 487 18.53 13.86 -13.13
C ASN A 487 17.51 13.09 -12.30
N PRO A 488 16.34 13.68 -11.97
CA PRO A 488 15.20 12.92 -11.49
C PRO A 488 14.82 11.80 -12.47
N GLU A 489 14.46 10.63 -11.95
CA GLU A 489 13.82 9.59 -12.76
C GLU A 489 12.49 10.14 -13.30
N LYS A 490 12.14 9.81 -14.54
CA LYS A 490 10.93 10.30 -15.20
C LYS A 490 10.18 9.17 -15.86
N SER A 491 8.85 9.23 -15.80
CA SER A 491 7.99 8.37 -16.62
C SER A 491 6.93 9.18 -17.34
N ASN A 492 6.49 8.67 -18.47
CA ASN A 492 5.21 9.04 -19.03
C ASN A 492 4.37 7.79 -19.27
N THR A 493 3.10 7.90 -18.97
CA THR A 493 2.15 6.80 -19.11
C THR A 493 0.96 7.27 -19.94
N THR A 494 0.52 6.40 -20.85
CA THR A 494 -0.69 6.56 -21.63
C THR A 494 -1.64 5.41 -21.33
N ASP A 495 -2.91 5.73 -21.08
CA ASP A 495 -3.97 4.76 -20.82
C ASP A 495 -5.10 4.91 -21.83
N PHE A 496 -5.68 3.77 -22.22
CA PHE A 496 -6.92 3.70 -22.99
C PHE A 496 -7.82 2.62 -22.40
N GLY A 497 -9.07 2.93 -22.13
CA GLY A 497 -9.98 1.96 -21.56
C GLY A 497 -11.43 2.11 -21.99
N LEU A 498 -12.16 0.99 -21.81
CA LEU A 498 -13.60 0.89 -21.97
C LEU A 498 -14.19 0.36 -20.67
N ALA A 499 -15.18 1.05 -20.13
CA ALA A 499 -15.88 0.64 -18.94
C ALA A 499 -17.39 0.54 -19.18
N TYR A 500 -18.02 -0.48 -18.59
CA TYR A 500 -19.46 -0.63 -18.58
C TYR A 500 -19.94 -0.89 -17.16
N ASN A 501 -20.69 0.06 -16.62
CA ASN A 501 -21.24 -0.02 -15.28
C ASN A 501 -22.77 0.07 -15.34
N ASN A 502 -23.44 -0.97 -14.89
CA ASN A 502 -24.89 -1.01 -14.79
C ASN A 502 -25.31 -1.81 -13.54
N TYR A 503 -25.46 -1.11 -12.42
CA TYR A 503 -25.84 -1.75 -11.15
C TYR A 503 -27.21 -2.42 -11.21
N ARG A 504 -28.17 -1.88 -12.01
CA ARG A 504 -29.50 -2.50 -12.17
C ARG A 504 -29.43 -3.85 -12.87
N LYS A 505 -28.42 -4.07 -13.69
CA LYS A 505 -28.14 -5.36 -14.34
C LYS A 505 -27.09 -6.18 -13.60
N GLY A 506 -26.53 -5.66 -12.52
CA GLY A 506 -25.47 -6.31 -11.75
C GLY A 506 -24.11 -6.37 -12.44
N ILE A 507 -23.88 -5.59 -13.50
CA ILE A 507 -22.68 -5.67 -14.32
C ILE A 507 -21.74 -4.52 -14.01
N ASN A 508 -20.48 -4.87 -13.75
CA ASN A 508 -19.35 -3.94 -13.74
C ASN A 508 -18.24 -4.55 -14.61
N PHE A 509 -17.71 -3.77 -15.51
CA PHE A 509 -16.65 -4.17 -16.43
C PHE A 509 -15.75 -2.97 -16.72
N ASP A 510 -14.44 -3.17 -16.73
CA ASP A 510 -13.45 -2.19 -17.15
C ASP A 510 -12.26 -2.93 -17.73
N LEU A 511 -11.91 -2.60 -18.98
CA LEU A 511 -10.70 -3.07 -19.65
C LEU A 511 -9.85 -1.87 -20.01
N THR A 512 -8.63 -1.81 -19.50
CA THR A 512 -7.69 -0.72 -19.73
C THR A 512 -6.38 -1.27 -20.28
N TYR A 513 -5.90 -0.72 -21.39
CA TYR A 513 -4.52 -0.86 -21.86
C TYR A 513 -3.70 0.31 -21.32
N PHE A 514 -2.49 0.05 -20.83
CA PHE A 514 -1.53 1.07 -20.43
C PHE A 514 -0.18 0.84 -21.09
N ASN A 515 0.53 1.95 -21.36
CA ASN A 515 1.91 1.94 -21.82
C ASN A 515 2.70 2.98 -21.04
N THR A 516 3.80 2.57 -20.43
CA THR A 516 4.69 3.41 -19.62
C THR A 516 6.11 3.34 -20.14
N HIS A 517 6.68 4.50 -20.42
CA HIS A 517 8.10 4.65 -20.67
C HIS A 517 8.76 5.33 -19.47
N HIS A 518 9.67 4.61 -18.81
CA HIS A 518 10.44 5.08 -17.65
C HIS A 518 11.90 5.27 -18.08
N LYS A 519 12.46 6.42 -17.82
CA LYS A 519 13.83 6.81 -18.19
C LYS A 519 14.59 7.43 -17.03
N ASP A 520 15.88 7.54 -17.20
CA ASP A 520 16.81 8.15 -16.23
C ASP A 520 16.81 7.41 -14.89
N LYS A 521 16.53 6.09 -14.89
CA LYS A 521 16.53 5.29 -13.67
C LYS A 521 17.90 5.35 -12.99
N ILE A 522 17.91 5.66 -11.70
CA ILE A 522 19.12 5.82 -10.91
C ILE A 522 19.58 4.46 -10.42
N ILE A 523 20.81 4.09 -10.77
CA ILE A 523 21.44 2.86 -10.30
C ILE A 523 22.78 3.15 -9.62
N ARG A 524 23.21 2.23 -8.76
CA ARG A 524 24.57 2.25 -8.22
C ARG A 524 25.57 1.77 -9.28
N SER A 525 26.70 2.47 -9.37
CA SER A 525 27.83 2.14 -10.24
C SER A 525 29.13 2.21 -9.46
N SER A 526 30.23 1.76 -10.05
CA SER A 526 31.58 1.88 -9.48
C SER A 526 32.45 2.79 -10.34
N LEU A 527 33.24 3.61 -9.67
CA LEU A 527 34.29 4.43 -10.29
C LEU A 527 35.58 3.60 -10.51
N PRO A 528 36.54 4.08 -11.30
CA PRO A 528 37.79 3.36 -11.54
C PRO A 528 38.63 3.06 -10.29
N ASP A 529 38.47 3.83 -9.22
CA ASP A 529 39.11 3.65 -7.92
C ASP A 529 38.31 2.70 -7.00
N TYR A 530 37.30 1.99 -7.53
CA TYR A 530 36.38 1.11 -6.83
C TYR A 530 35.43 1.80 -5.84
N SER A 531 35.44 3.13 -5.76
CA SER A 531 34.42 3.86 -5.01
C SER A 531 33.05 3.71 -5.68
N ARG A 532 31.98 3.79 -4.88
CA ARG A 532 30.60 3.70 -5.35
C ARG A 532 30.08 5.06 -5.77
N THR A 533 29.29 5.11 -6.83
CA THR A 533 28.58 6.31 -7.27
C THR A 533 27.18 5.95 -7.75
N TYR A 534 26.44 6.94 -8.25
CA TYR A 534 25.11 6.79 -8.81
C TYR A 534 25.06 7.40 -10.21
N VAL A 535 24.33 6.78 -11.12
CA VAL A 535 24.20 7.24 -12.51
C VAL A 535 22.77 7.03 -13.01
N ASN A 536 22.32 7.87 -13.92
CA ASN A 536 21.10 7.66 -14.69
C ASN A 536 21.43 6.75 -15.88
N ALA A 537 21.28 5.44 -15.74
CA ALA A 537 21.82 4.50 -16.74
C ALA A 537 20.77 3.61 -17.39
N LEU A 538 19.56 3.51 -16.85
CA LEU A 538 18.54 2.58 -17.31
C LEU A 538 17.30 3.30 -17.83
N SER A 539 16.65 2.68 -18.83
CA SER A 539 15.25 2.93 -19.18
C SER A 539 14.47 1.62 -19.09
N SER A 540 13.17 1.73 -18.91
CA SER A 540 12.27 0.57 -18.88
C SER A 540 11.01 0.89 -19.67
N ASP A 541 10.56 -0.09 -20.43
CA ASP A 541 9.27 -0.07 -21.10
C ASP A 541 8.34 -1.08 -20.40
N MET A 542 7.14 -0.64 -20.07
CA MET A 542 6.14 -1.45 -19.40
C MET A 542 4.80 -1.20 -20.05
N ASP A 543 4.23 -2.21 -20.66
CA ASP A 543 2.88 -2.13 -21.19
C ASP A 543 2.06 -3.37 -20.84
N GLY A 544 0.75 -3.21 -20.75
CA GLY A 544 -0.10 -4.29 -20.32
C GLY A 544 -1.58 -3.99 -20.40
N LEU A 545 -2.35 -5.00 -20.04
CA LEU A 545 -3.80 -4.98 -19.97
C LEU A 545 -4.27 -5.20 -18.54
N GLU A 546 -5.22 -4.38 -18.11
CA GLU A 546 -5.92 -4.50 -16.83
C GLU A 546 -7.40 -4.77 -17.09
N LEU A 547 -7.90 -5.90 -16.60
CA LEU A 547 -9.31 -6.26 -16.62
C LEU A 547 -9.86 -6.24 -15.20
N SER A 548 -10.97 -5.55 -14.98
CA SER A 548 -11.82 -5.68 -13.79
C SER A 548 -13.23 -5.99 -14.24
N ALA A 549 -13.78 -7.14 -13.83
CA ALA A 549 -15.12 -7.53 -14.18
C ALA A 549 -15.84 -8.14 -13.01
N SER A 550 -17.12 -7.85 -12.86
CA SER A 550 -17.99 -8.55 -11.91
C SER A 550 -19.43 -8.59 -12.41
N TYR A 551 -20.11 -9.65 -11.97
CA TYR A 551 -21.55 -9.81 -12.18
C TYR A 551 -22.22 -10.21 -10.88
N ASP A 552 -23.25 -9.50 -10.47
CA ASP A 552 -24.08 -9.81 -9.31
C ASP A 552 -25.44 -10.34 -9.77
N PHE A 553 -25.65 -11.64 -9.55
CA PHE A 553 -26.89 -12.34 -9.89
C PHE A 553 -28.09 -11.84 -9.07
N GLY A 554 -27.86 -11.17 -7.96
CA GLY A 554 -28.91 -10.53 -7.16
C GLY A 554 -29.76 -9.55 -7.99
N ALA A 555 -29.17 -8.91 -8.99
CA ALA A 555 -29.85 -8.00 -9.90
C ALA A 555 -31.02 -8.67 -10.66
N LEU A 556 -31.01 -9.99 -10.84
CA LEU A 556 -32.10 -10.76 -11.47
C LEU A 556 -33.32 -10.92 -10.54
N LYS A 557 -33.19 -10.57 -9.26
CA LYS A 557 -34.20 -10.70 -8.20
C LYS A 557 -34.29 -9.43 -7.36
N ASP A 558 -34.11 -8.25 -8.00
CA ASP A 558 -34.17 -6.95 -7.33
C ASP A 558 -33.35 -6.89 -6.03
N TYR A 559 -32.24 -7.64 -6.00
CA TYR A 559 -31.34 -7.76 -4.86
C TYR A 559 -31.97 -8.28 -3.55
N ASP A 560 -32.84 -9.29 -3.64
CA ASP A 560 -33.26 -10.07 -2.46
C ASP A 560 -32.09 -10.82 -1.80
N TYR A 561 -31.01 -11.02 -2.55
CA TYR A 561 -29.71 -11.54 -2.14
C TYR A 561 -28.64 -10.92 -3.04
N SER A 562 -27.37 -11.08 -2.69
CA SER A 562 -26.24 -10.82 -3.57
C SER A 562 -25.48 -12.11 -3.81
N LEU A 563 -25.26 -12.48 -5.07
CA LEU A 563 -24.33 -13.53 -5.49
C LEU A 563 -23.42 -12.94 -6.54
N ARG A 564 -22.26 -12.47 -6.13
CA ARG A 564 -21.31 -11.76 -6.97
C ARG A 564 -20.16 -12.66 -7.37
N LEU A 565 -19.93 -12.76 -8.67
CA LEU A 565 -18.69 -13.28 -9.25
C LEU A 565 -17.83 -12.09 -9.66
N TYR A 566 -16.53 -12.16 -9.38
CA TYR A 566 -15.61 -11.11 -9.83
C TYR A 566 -14.28 -11.68 -10.29
N VAL A 567 -13.62 -10.93 -11.17
CA VAL A 567 -12.24 -11.15 -11.60
C VAL A 567 -11.56 -9.81 -11.81
N ASN A 568 -10.35 -9.68 -11.26
CA ASN A 568 -9.38 -8.65 -11.56
C ASN A 568 -8.15 -9.35 -12.13
N TYR A 569 -7.72 -8.96 -13.33
CA TYR A 569 -6.59 -9.59 -14.01
C TYR A 569 -5.68 -8.53 -14.62
N THR A 570 -4.38 -8.75 -14.50
CA THR A 570 -3.36 -7.95 -15.15
C THR A 570 -2.45 -8.85 -15.94
N HIS A 571 -2.18 -8.46 -17.17
CA HIS A 571 -1.19 -9.06 -18.04
C HIS A 571 -0.20 -7.99 -18.48
N LEU A 572 1.07 -8.14 -18.13
CA LEU A 572 2.15 -7.34 -18.68
C LEU A 572 2.56 -7.97 -20.02
N ILE A 573 2.38 -7.22 -21.09
CA ILE A 573 2.79 -7.61 -22.46
C ILE A 573 4.28 -7.44 -22.61
N ASP A 574 4.81 -6.34 -22.05
CA ASP A 574 6.23 -6.04 -21.96
C ASP A 574 6.56 -5.49 -20.56
N ALA A 575 7.70 -5.90 -20.01
CA ALA A 575 8.29 -5.38 -18.79
C ALA A 575 9.81 -5.54 -18.86
N THR A 576 10.45 -4.71 -19.67
CA THR A 576 11.87 -4.82 -19.99
C THR A 576 12.67 -3.63 -19.46
N VAL A 577 13.94 -3.89 -19.17
CA VAL A 577 14.92 -2.87 -18.79
C VAL A 577 16.01 -2.80 -19.85
N LYS A 578 16.33 -1.61 -20.31
CA LYS A 578 17.39 -1.33 -21.30
C LYS A 578 18.57 -0.66 -20.62
N TYR A 579 19.76 -1.16 -20.86
CA TYR A 579 21.01 -0.65 -20.29
C TYR A 579 22.14 -0.73 -21.30
N LYS A 580 23.24 -0.04 -21.01
CA LYS A 580 24.47 -0.12 -21.81
C LYS A 580 25.52 -0.93 -21.07
N ASP A 581 26.20 -1.84 -21.78
CA ASP A 581 27.36 -2.52 -21.24
C ASP A 581 28.59 -1.59 -21.17
N ALA A 582 29.71 -2.10 -20.65
CA ALA A 582 30.96 -1.35 -20.54
C ALA A 582 31.55 -0.93 -21.91
N GLN A 583 31.14 -1.54 -22.99
CA GLN A 583 31.53 -1.24 -24.37
C GLN A 583 30.56 -0.27 -25.04
N GLY A 584 29.48 0.11 -24.36
CA GLY A 584 28.45 1.05 -24.86
C GLY A 584 27.38 0.37 -25.73
N ASN A 585 27.36 -0.96 -25.84
CA ASN A 585 26.31 -1.69 -26.55
C ASN A 585 25.01 -1.65 -25.74
N GLN A 586 23.88 -1.42 -26.42
CA GLN A 586 22.58 -1.48 -25.79
C GLN A 586 22.19 -2.94 -25.56
N LEU A 587 21.88 -3.27 -24.32
CA LEU A 587 21.38 -4.55 -23.86
C LEU A 587 19.96 -4.39 -23.33
N GLU A 588 19.22 -5.48 -23.34
CA GLU A 588 17.86 -5.56 -22.83
C GLU A 588 17.72 -6.79 -21.92
N GLY A 589 16.94 -6.68 -20.87
CA GLY A 589 16.72 -7.76 -19.92
C GLY A 589 15.39 -7.65 -19.19
N GLU A 590 15.05 -8.71 -18.48
CA GLU A 590 13.82 -8.80 -17.69
C GLU A 590 13.85 -7.86 -16.48
N MET A 591 12.73 -7.25 -16.17
CA MET A 591 12.56 -6.50 -14.92
C MET A 591 12.47 -7.46 -13.74
N ARG A 592 13.16 -7.10 -12.65
CA ARG A 592 13.18 -7.89 -11.40
C ARG A 592 12.00 -7.52 -10.52
N TYR A 593 11.48 -8.49 -9.76
CA TYR A 593 10.39 -8.34 -8.79
C TYR A 593 9.04 -7.93 -9.40
N VAL A 594 8.91 -8.03 -10.71
CA VAL A 594 7.70 -7.70 -11.46
C VAL A 594 7.08 -9.00 -11.98
N ARG A 595 5.77 -9.16 -11.80
CA ARG A 595 5.01 -10.33 -12.24
C ARG A 595 4.45 -10.10 -13.63
N ASP A 596 4.61 -11.09 -14.50
CA ASP A 596 4.04 -11.06 -15.85
C ASP A 596 2.51 -11.08 -15.86
N ASN A 597 1.93 -11.81 -14.91
CA ASN A 597 0.49 -11.95 -14.76
C ASN A 597 0.09 -11.97 -13.29
N THR A 598 -1.02 -11.33 -12.97
CA THR A 598 -1.66 -11.44 -11.66
C THR A 598 -3.17 -11.49 -11.82
N ALA A 599 -3.84 -12.29 -10.99
CA ALA A 599 -5.28 -12.27 -10.92
C ALA A 599 -5.78 -12.38 -9.48
N SER A 600 -6.91 -11.74 -9.23
CA SER A 600 -7.73 -11.92 -8.05
C SER A 600 -9.16 -12.19 -8.51
N PHE A 601 -9.75 -13.27 -8.06
CA PHE A 601 -11.09 -13.68 -8.48
C PHE A 601 -11.85 -14.34 -7.34
N GLY A 602 -13.16 -14.38 -7.40
CA GLY A 602 -13.92 -15.00 -6.33
C GLY A 602 -15.41 -15.03 -6.53
N ILE A 603 -16.04 -15.66 -5.56
CA ILE A 603 -17.49 -15.80 -5.40
C ILE A 603 -17.85 -15.25 -4.03
N GLU A 604 -18.78 -14.30 -4.00
CA GLU A 604 -19.30 -13.70 -2.78
C GLU A 604 -20.81 -13.91 -2.74
N PHE A 605 -21.30 -14.51 -1.68
CA PHE A 605 -22.73 -14.68 -1.44
C PHE A 605 -23.13 -13.97 -0.15
N ASP A 606 -24.24 -13.24 -0.18
CA ASP A 606 -24.85 -12.58 0.96
C ASP A 606 -26.36 -12.71 0.84
N ASN A 607 -27.00 -13.35 1.79
CA ASN A 607 -28.46 -13.53 1.79
C ASN A 607 -29.21 -12.27 2.28
N LEU A 608 -28.48 -11.20 2.62
CA LEU A 608 -29.01 -9.94 3.17
C LEU A 608 -29.90 -10.11 4.42
N LYS A 609 -29.83 -11.27 5.06
CA LYS A 609 -30.56 -11.66 6.27
C LYS A 609 -29.62 -12.17 7.35
N GLY A 610 -28.34 -11.78 7.24
CA GLY A 610 -27.29 -12.07 8.22
C GLY A 610 -26.25 -13.08 7.77
N PHE A 611 -26.50 -13.97 6.80
CA PHE A 611 -25.50 -14.93 6.34
C PHE A 611 -24.72 -14.40 5.13
N SER A 612 -23.39 -14.41 5.23
CA SER A 612 -22.50 -14.15 4.11
C SER A 612 -21.37 -15.18 4.04
N THR A 613 -20.94 -15.50 2.82
CA THR A 613 -19.80 -16.39 2.59
C THR A 613 -19.03 -15.97 1.34
N ARG A 614 -17.71 -16.24 1.33
CA ARG A 614 -16.82 -15.86 0.24
C ARG A 614 -15.74 -16.90 0.01
N LEU A 615 -15.45 -17.11 -1.25
CA LEU A 615 -14.26 -17.84 -1.69
C LEU A 615 -13.48 -16.90 -2.63
N ASN A 616 -12.28 -16.55 -2.24
CA ASN A 616 -11.38 -15.71 -3.04
C ASN A 616 -10.18 -16.52 -3.48
N GLY A 617 -9.77 -16.37 -4.74
CA GLY A 617 -8.57 -16.95 -5.30
C GLY A 617 -7.61 -15.86 -5.78
N ARG A 618 -6.34 -16.10 -5.63
CA ARG A 618 -5.25 -15.30 -6.19
C ARG A 618 -4.38 -16.18 -7.08
N TYR A 619 -4.12 -15.70 -8.28
CA TYR A 619 -3.07 -16.22 -9.15
C TYR A 619 -1.87 -15.28 -9.08
N ILE A 620 -0.74 -15.81 -8.66
CA ILE A 620 0.53 -15.10 -8.54
C ILE A 620 1.40 -15.62 -9.69
N GLY A 621 1.61 -14.81 -10.71
CA GLY A 621 2.36 -15.18 -11.90
C GLY A 621 3.87 -15.27 -11.68
N HIS A 622 4.56 -15.62 -12.72
CA HIS A 622 6.03 -15.67 -12.72
C HIS A 622 6.62 -14.29 -12.45
N ARG A 623 7.77 -14.28 -11.81
CA ARG A 623 8.63 -13.11 -11.66
C ARG A 623 10.09 -13.51 -11.66
N TYR A 624 10.96 -12.58 -12.00
CA TYR A 624 12.39 -12.74 -11.88
C TYR A 624 12.93 -12.04 -10.64
N GLU A 625 13.79 -12.72 -9.88
CA GLU A 625 14.52 -12.16 -8.74
C GLU A 625 16.02 -12.46 -8.88
N ASN A 626 16.83 -11.78 -8.05
CA ASN A 626 18.24 -12.13 -7.96
C ASN A 626 18.38 -13.57 -7.49
N ASN A 627 19.23 -14.33 -8.16
CA ASN A 627 19.53 -15.69 -7.75
C ASN A 627 20.49 -15.68 -6.56
N TYR A 628 19.97 -15.46 -5.37
CA TYR A 628 20.77 -15.50 -4.13
C TYR A 628 21.33 -16.89 -3.86
N MET A 629 20.61 -17.95 -4.19
CA MET A 629 21.08 -19.31 -4.03
C MET A 629 22.37 -19.56 -4.81
N PHE A 630 22.48 -19.05 -6.03
CA PHE A 630 23.69 -19.15 -6.82
C PHE A 630 24.87 -18.39 -6.20
N VAL A 631 24.61 -17.23 -5.62
CA VAL A 631 25.62 -16.41 -4.94
C VAL A 631 26.18 -17.12 -3.70
N TYR A 632 25.33 -17.83 -2.98
CA TYR A 632 25.67 -18.47 -1.71
C TYR A 632 26.04 -19.94 -1.81
N LEU A 633 25.85 -20.56 -2.97
CA LEU A 633 26.40 -21.89 -3.23
C LEU A 633 27.93 -21.85 -3.16
N PRO A 634 28.57 -22.89 -2.60
CA PRO A 634 30.01 -22.99 -2.59
C PRO A 634 30.60 -22.77 -3.98
N PRO A 635 31.80 -22.19 -4.11
CA PRO A 635 32.43 -21.90 -5.40
C PRO A 635 32.52 -23.11 -6.31
N THR A 636 32.56 -24.32 -5.77
CA THR A 636 32.56 -25.60 -6.50
C THR A 636 31.26 -25.83 -7.28
N TYR A 637 30.15 -25.29 -6.88
CA TYR A 637 28.85 -25.40 -7.53
C TYR A 637 28.60 -24.32 -8.58
N LYS A 638 29.34 -23.21 -8.53
CA LYS A 638 29.19 -22.09 -9.50
C LYS A 638 29.55 -22.37 -10.93
N LYS A 639 30.23 -23.47 -11.19
CA LYS A 639 30.77 -23.85 -12.55
C LYS A 639 30.31 -25.19 -13.05
N GLN A 640 29.50 -25.92 -12.31
CA GLN A 640 29.08 -27.27 -12.68
C GLN A 640 27.57 -27.40 -12.59
N ASN A 641 26.99 -28.36 -13.30
CA ASN A 641 25.65 -28.82 -13.07
C ASN A 641 25.51 -29.12 -11.55
N ILE A 642 24.55 -28.49 -10.89
CA ILE A 642 24.40 -28.66 -9.46
C ILE A 642 23.83 -30.06 -9.21
N ILE A 643 24.57 -30.90 -8.51
CA ILE A 643 24.07 -32.19 -8.03
C ILE A 643 23.80 -32.04 -6.55
N HIS A 644 22.52 -32.06 -6.17
CA HIS A 644 22.09 -32.07 -4.78
C HIS A 644 21.27 -33.35 -4.53
N ASN A 645 21.63 -34.09 -3.49
CA ASN A 645 21.04 -35.41 -3.18
C ASN A 645 21.04 -36.40 -4.38
N GLY A 646 22.09 -36.39 -5.19
CA GLY A 646 22.29 -37.31 -6.33
C GLY A 646 21.47 -36.99 -7.58
N ARG A 647 20.83 -35.81 -7.65
CA ARG A 647 20.11 -35.33 -8.85
C ARG A 647 20.74 -34.08 -9.43
N GLU A 648 20.78 -34.02 -10.75
CA GLU A 648 21.26 -32.88 -11.50
C GLU A 648 20.16 -31.82 -11.56
N VAL A 649 20.46 -30.62 -11.06
CA VAL A 649 19.58 -29.42 -11.16
C VAL A 649 20.00 -28.68 -12.43
N ARG A 650 19.10 -28.59 -13.39
CA ARG A 650 19.38 -27.97 -14.67
C ARG A 650 19.48 -26.46 -14.58
N PRO A 651 20.48 -25.86 -15.28
CA PRO A 651 20.72 -24.42 -15.31
C PRO A 651 19.56 -23.54 -15.84
N GLU A 652 18.58 -24.14 -16.48
CA GLU A 652 17.44 -23.45 -17.09
C GLU A 652 16.60 -22.67 -16.07
N PHE A 653 16.61 -23.08 -14.80
CA PHE A 653 15.99 -22.35 -13.69
C PHE A 653 16.92 -21.31 -13.05
N PHE A 654 18.21 -21.48 -13.23
CA PHE A 654 19.27 -20.69 -12.66
C PHE A 654 20.12 -20.12 -13.79
N ASN A 655 19.60 -19.11 -14.46
CA ASN A 655 20.49 -18.19 -15.13
C ASN A 655 21.39 -17.59 -14.05
N HIS A 656 22.69 -17.48 -14.27
CA HIS A 656 23.69 -17.04 -13.29
C HIS A 656 23.35 -15.72 -12.54
N GLU A 657 22.36 -14.96 -13.01
CA GLU A 657 21.96 -13.67 -12.48
C GLU A 657 20.51 -13.63 -12.00
N LEU A 658 19.59 -14.42 -12.55
CA LEU A 658 18.15 -14.32 -12.26
C LEU A 658 17.55 -15.70 -11.96
N LEU A 659 16.72 -15.73 -10.92
CA LEU A 659 15.85 -16.85 -10.57
C LEU A 659 14.42 -16.54 -11.05
N ARG A 660 13.83 -17.42 -11.83
CA ARG A 660 12.43 -17.34 -12.23
C ARG A 660 11.56 -18.09 -11.22
N HIS A 661 10.78 -17.35 -10.46
CA HIS A 661 9.81 -17.91 -9.53
C HIS A 661 8.64 -18.58 -10.26
N PRO A 662 8.16 -19.74 -9.78
CA PRO A 662 6.98 -20.40 -10.31
C PRO A 662 5.71 -19.64 -10.00
N VAL A 663 4.62 -20.03 -10.67
CA VAL A 663 3.28 -19.54 -10.36
C VAL A 663 2.75 -20.17 -9.07
N SER A 664 1.86 -19.45 -8.38
CA SER A 664 1.17 -19.96 -7.19
C SER A 664 -0.30 -19.59 -7.22
N TYR A 665 -1.14 -20.45 -6.62
CA TYR A 665 -2.58 -20.26 -6.48
C TYR A 665 -2.94 -20.28 -4.99
N VAL A 666 -3.38 -19.14 -4.47
CA VAL A 666 -3.73 -19.01 -3.05
C VAL A 666 -5.22 -18.76 -2.94
N PHE A 667 -5.93 -19.61 -2.18
CA PHE A 667 -7.36 -19.48 -1.96
C PHE A 667 -7.65 -19.17 -0.50
N ASP A 668 -8.58 -18.25 -0.27
CA ASP A 668 -9.08 -17.90 1.05
C ASP A 668 -10.61 -18.13 1.09
N TYR A 669 -11.09 -18.69 2.18
CA TYR A 669 -12.51 -18.87 2.43
C TYR A 669 -12.92 -18.11 3.70
N SER A 670 -14.11 -17.52 3.69
CA SER A 670 -14.72 -16.95 4.90
C SER A 670 -16.22 -17.13 4.88
N ALA A 671 -16.80 -17.27 6.08
CA ALA A 671 -18.24 -17.27 6.29
C ALA A 671 -18.55 -16.52 7.58
N SER A 672 -19.67 -15.83 7.62
CA SER A 672 -20.17 -15.16 8.81
C SER A 672 -21.69 -15.19 8.88
N TYR A 673 -22.19 -15.12 10.10
CA TYR A 673 -23.62 -15.02 10.38
C TYR A 673 -23.87 -13.93 11.43
N SER A 674 -24.69 -12.95 11.05
CA SER A 674 -25.13 -11.86 11.93
C SER A 674 -26.52 -12.20 12.47
N PHE A 675 -26.69 -12.09 13.77
CA PHE A 675 -27.98 -12.29 14.46
C PHE A 675 -28.32 -11.07 15.30
N ASN A 676 -29.59 -10.73 15.33
CA ASN A 676 -30.10 -9.53 16.00
C ASN A 676 -29.43 -8.22 15.55
N GLU A 677 -28.97 -8.15 14.31
CA GLU A 677 -28.28 -6.97 13.72
C GLU A 677 -27.02 -6.49 14.47
N ASN A 678 -26.84 -6.90 15.72
CA ASN A 678 -25.77 -6.47 16.60
C ASN A 678 -24.60 -7.44 16.72
N TYR A 679 -24.86 -8.74 16.60
CA TYR A 679 -23.86 -9.77 16.85
C TYR A 679 -23.51 -10.52 15.57
N THR A 680 -22.24 -10.71 15.32
CA THR A 680 -21.76 -11.50 14.18
C THR A 680 -20.75 -12.54 14.67
N VAL A 681 -20.93 -13.79 14.25
CA VAL A 681 -19.91 -14.83 14.37
C VAL A 681 -19.36 -15.12 12.98
N GLY A 682 -18.06 -15.34 12.89
CA GLY A 682 -17.39 -15.60 11.64
C GLY A 682 -16.28 -16.64 11.77
N PHE A 683 -15.95 -17.20 10.63
CA PHE A 683 -14.86 -18.14 10.48
C PHE A 683 -14.15 -17.88 9.17
N SER A 684 -12.82 -17.95 9.16
CA SER A 684 -12.04 -17.84 7.93
C SER A 684 -10.90 -18.84 7.87
N ILE A 685 -10.57 -19.23 6.65
CA ILE A 685 -9.41 -20.05 6.31
C ILE A 685 -8.59 -19.26 5.30
N SER A 686 -7.38 -18.86 5.65
CA SER A 686 -6.41 -18.32 4.73
C SER A 686 -5.58 -19.44 4.14
N ASN A 687 -5.20 -19.30 2.88
CA ASN A 687 -4.43 -20.32 2.14
C ASN A 687 -5.05 -21.72 2.23
N LEU A 688 -6.32 -21.83 1.81
CA LEU A 688 -7.15 -23.04 1.93
C LEU A 688 -6.48 -24.31 1.40
N LEU A 689 -5.72 -24.19 0.30
CA LEU A 689 -5.04 -25.33 -0.34
C LEU A 689 -3.67 -25.64 0.25
N ASP A 690 -3.24 -24.86 1.27
CA ASP A 690 -1.93 -25.03 1.92
C ASP A 690 -0.76 -24.87 0.94
N GLU A 691 -0.90 -23.91 0.02
CA GLU A 691 0.12 -23.59 -0.99
C GLU A 691 1.38 -23.03 -0.33
N ASN A 692 2.55 -23.51 -0.72
CA ASN A 692 3.82 -22.90 -0.35
C ASN A 692 4.18 -21.84 -1.39
N TYR A 693 4.23 -20.58 -0.99
CA TYR A 693 4.50 -19.46 -1.90
C TYR A 693 5.31 -18.36 -1.24
N THR A 694 5.95 -17.53 -2.05
CA THR A 694 6.71 -16.37 -1.59
C THR A 694 6.23 -15.09 -2.27
N GLU A 695 6.29 -13.99 -1.54
CA GLU A 695 6.20 -12.65 -2.12
C GLU A 695 7.62 -12.10 -2.38
N LYS A 696 8.62 -12.57 -1.64
CA LYS A 696 10.05 -12.33 -1.78
C LYS A 696 10.80 -13.65 -1.69
N ASP A 697 11.78 -13.87 -2.56
CA ASP A 697 12.59 -15.10 -2.56
C ASP A 697 13.22 -15.39 -1.20
N GLY A 698 13.16 -16.66 -0.79
CA GLY A 698 13.67 -17.14 0.49
C GLY A 698 12.77 -16.87 1.69
N TYR A 699 11.68 -16.08 1.54
CA TYR A 699 10.74 -15.76 2.61
C TYR A 699 9.36 -16.35 2.32
N ASN A 700 9.16 -17.60 2.72
CA ASN A 700 7.91 -18.30 2.48
C ASN A 700 6.80 -17.73 3.36
N MET A 701 5.64 -17.54 2.76
CA MET A 701 4.45 -17.01 3.42
C MET A 701 3.73 -18.09 4.23
N PRO A 702 2.86 -17.72 5.18
CA PRO A 702 2.12 -18.68 5.98
C PRO A 702 1.35 -19.70 5.14
N GLY A 703 1.41 -20.96 5.52
CA GLY A 703 0.53 -22.02 5.05
C GLY A 703 -0.92 -21.81 5.52
N ARG A 704 -1.71 -22.88 5.53
CA ARG A 704 -3.13 -22.81 5.92
C ARG A 704 -3.30 -22.31 7.35
N ALA A 705 -4.15 -21.30 7.52
CA ALA A 705 -4.48 -20.73 8.82
C ALA A 705 -6.00 -20.60 9.01
N PHE A 706 -6.46 -20.87 10.22
CA PHE A 706 -7.86 -20.81 10.62
C PHE A 706 -8.06 -19.69 11.64
N MET A 707 -9.13 -18.91 11.48
CA MET A 707 -9.50 -17.84 12.43
C MET A 707 -10.99 -17.92 12.73
N ALA A 708 -11.33 -17.81 14.02
CA ALA A 708 -12.70 -17.58 14.49
C ALA A 708 -12.85 -16.12 14.87
N LYS A 709 -14.00 -15.52 14.55
CA LYS A 709 -14.32 -14.11 14.77
C LYS A 709 -15.61 -13.96 15.54
N PHE A 710 -15.65 -13.03 16.46
CA PHE A 710 -16.86 -12.52 17.08
C PHE A 710 -16.87 -11.00 16.96
N SER A 711 -18.02 -10.44 16.58
CA SER A 711 -18.22 -9.01 16.48
C SER A 711 -19.50 -8.59 17.20
N TYR A 712 -19.44 -7.43 17.84
CA TYR A 712 -20.60 -6.74 18.40
C TYR A 712 -20.64 -5.32 17.90
N GLN A 713 -21.82 -4.84 17.48
CA GLN A 713 -22.04 -3.44 17.06
C GLN A 713 -23.34 -2.91 17.65
N PHE A 714 -23.38 -1.61 17.93
CA PHE A 714 -24.56 -0.91 18.42
C PHE A 714 -24.70 0.47 17.78
#